data_2378dd13c378ba5a96423d9e278c7424
#
_entry.id   2378dd13c378ba5a96423d9e278c7424
#
_cell.length_a   1.000
_cell.length_b   1.000
_cell.length_c   1.000
_cell.angle_alpha   90.00
_cell.angle_beta   90.00
_cell.angle_gamma   90.00
#
_symmetry.space_group_name_H-M   'P 1'
#
loop_
_entity.id
_entity.type
_entity.pdbx_description
1 polymer ?
#
loop_
_entity_poly.entity_id
_entity_poly.type
_entity_poly.pdbx_seq_one_letter_code
_entity_poly.pdbx_strand_id
1 'polypeptide(L)'
;MRQLELLAPAKNLECGIAAIDHGADAVYIGAQKFGARVAAGNSVDDIRQLCTYAHQFAAKVYVTVNTIIYDDELEATRQLLDELSAAGVDAILVQDMAVLKMLRNGDCPHVSSVADYRGTVPQLHASTQTDNRTVEKVKWLAGLGFKRVVLARELSVEEIAEIHAQVPDVELEVFVHGALCVSYSGQCYASQHCFGRSANRGACAQVCRMKFDLVDADGRELEHQRYLLSLKDLNQSAHLEELAEAGATSFKIEGRLKDVSYVKNVVAAYSQRLDSIIAKHPDKYCRASKGHCTYTFTPNLKKTFNRGFTTYFLHGRQPDIFSPDTPKAMGEFVGTVKEMRRDSFNVAGTAAFANGDGLCFINQEHDLEGFRVNRAEGNRLFPQQMPRNLRPGMVLYRNNDMEFERLLARQSSVRKIPITMMLAPTPDGYSLAAEGVTATIQCEHQQAEKPQRDNIIRQLSKLGGTPYECSGVEMPSDFNYFIPSSLLADLRRQWVELYGDGSRCENQNHGDRLFDMNLNQIQSKTCPRDSAVPHYDYPYLYNISNHAAAAFYGVKEPTAFELNTPSFWRGKGEAPLWRGQGEAPLLMQCRHCLQYAMGYCVKHGGQKPTYKYPLFLRLGDGRRFRLEFDCKHCQMNVYAE
;
A
#
# COMPACT_ATOMS: atom_id res chain seq x y z
N MET A 1 9.48 20.23 11.44
CA MET A 1 9.43 19.60 10.10
C MET A 1 8.41 18.46 10.12
N ARG A 2 7.58 18.35 9.09
CA ARG A 2 6.61 17.25 8.96
C ARG A 2 7.27 16.06 8.26
N GLN A 3 7.15 14.87 8.85
CA GLN A 3 7.66 13.65 8.25
C GLN A 3 6.76 13.22 7.08
N LEU A 4 7.38 12.83 5.97
CA LEU A 4 6.74 12.21 4.82
C LEU A 4 7.18 10.75 4.74
N GLU A 5 6.20 9.84 4.68
CA GLU A 5 6.41 8.40 4.70
C GLU A 5 6.01 7.78 3.36
N LEU A 6 6.90 7.03 2.75
CA LEU A 6 6.58 6.15 1.63
C LEU A 6 6.26 4.75 2.14
N LEU A 7 4.99 4.35 2.04
CA LEU A 7 4.50 3.06 2.51
C LEU A 7 4.37 2.06 1.36
N ALA A 8 5.24 1.06 1.36
CA ALA A 8 5.34 0.06 0.29
C ALA A 8 4.62 -1.26 0.65
N PRO A 9 4.08 -1.99 -0.35
CA PRO A 9 3.50 -3.31 -0.14
C PRO A 9 4.57 -4.39 -0.02
N ALA A 10 4.38 -5.34 0.90
CA ALA A 10 5.16 -6.56 0.98
C ALA A 10 4.24 -7.78 0.81
N LYS A 11 4.50 -8.58 -0.24
CA LYS A 11 3.86 -9.88 -0.42
C LYS A 11 4.42 -10.90 0.55
N ASN A 12 5.73 -10.86 0.75
CA ASN A 12 6.52 -11.74 1.60
C ASN A 12 7.76 -10.98 2.12
N LEU A 13 8.58 -11.64 2.93
CA LEU A 13 9.81 -11.10 3.49
C LEU A 13 10.74 -10.50 2.42
N GLU A 14 10.96 -11.21 1.30
CA GLU A 14 11.81 -10.74 0.19
C GLU A 14 11.33 -9.41 -0.39
N CYS A 15 10.02 -9.29 -0.65
CA CYS A 15 9.43 -8.04 -1.14
C CYS A 15 9.55 -6.91 -0.11
N GLY A 16 9.43 -7.21 1.19
CA GLY A 16 9.59 -6.24 2.26
C GLY A 16 11.02 -5.68 2.34
N ILE A 17 12.03 -6.55 2.33
CA ILE A 17 13.45 -6.17 2.28
C ILE A 17 13.73 -5.34 1.02
N ALA A 18 13.28 -5.82 -0.15
CA ALA A 18 13.47 -5.10 -1.40
C ALA A 18 12.82 -3.69 -1.37
N ALA A 19 11.65 -3.53 -0.73
CA ALA A 19 11.02 -2.23 -0.56
C ALA A 19 11.87 -1.28 0.29
N ILE A 20 12.39 -1.75 1.42
CA ILE A 20 13.26 -0.96 2.32
C ILE A 20 14.53 -0.53 1.57
N ASP A 21 15.20 -1.44 0.87
CA ASP A 21 16.42 -1.18 0.11
C ASP A 21 16.21 -0.18 -1.03
N HIS A 22 14.97 -0.07 -1.55
CA HIS A 22 14.60 0.86 -2.62
C HIS A 22 13.98 2.16 -2.09
N GLY A 23 14.02 2.41 -0.77
CA GLY A 23 13.70 3.69 -0.16
C GLY A 23 12.30 3.81 0.43
N ALA A 24 11.63 2.70 0.75
CA ALA A 24 10.43 2.75 1.57
C ALA A 24 10.76 3.16 3.02
N ASP A 25 9.90 4.03 3.60
CA ASP A 25 9.99 4.43 5.00
C ASP A 25 9.18 3.47 5.89
N ALA A 26 8.20 2.81 5.29
CA ALA A 26 7.45 1.75 5.95
C ALA A 26 7.02 0.70 4.93
N VAL A 27 6.75 -0.51 5.43
CA VAL A 27 6.17 -1.59 4.63
C VAL A 27 4.92 -2.13 5.31
N TYR A 28 3.90 -2.51 4.51
CA TYR A 28 2.74 -3.21 5.03
C TYR A 28 2.63 -4.63 4.48
N ILE A 29 2.44 -5.58 5.38
CA ILE A 29 2.44 -7.02 5.11
C ILE A 29 1.18 -7.66 5.68
N GLY A 30 0.73 -8.78 5.12
CA GLY A 30 -0.39 -9.57 5.66
C GLY A 30 0.11 -10.73 6.51
N ALA A 31 -0.48 -10.94 7.69
CA ALA A 31 -0.33 -12.19 8.43
C ALA A 31 -1.09 -13.33 7.72
N GLN A 32 -0.88 -14.58 8.16
CA GLN A 32 -1.52 -15.77 7.55
C GLN A 32 -3.04 -15.71 7.54
N LYS A 33 -3.66 -15.02 8.54
CA LYS A 33 -5.10 -14.85 8.68
C LYS A 33 -5.45 -13.36 8.79
N PHE A 34 -6.72 -13.03 8.57
CA PHE A 34 -7.34 -11.71 8.80
C PHE A 34 -6.81 -10.55 7.95
N GLY A 35 -6.03 -10.82 6.91
CA GLY A 35 -5.61 -9.80 5.94
C GLY A 35 -6.54 -9.73 4.71
N ALA A 36 -6.82 -8.53 4.19
CA ALA A 36 -7.68 -8.30 3.01
C ALA A 36 -7.13 -8.89 1.68
N ARG A 37 -6.12 -9.74 1.74
CA ARG A 37 -5.55 -10.52 0.62
C ARG A 37 -5.11 -11.88 1.14
N VAL A 38 -6.00 -12.86 1.14
CA VAL A 38 -5.75 -14.23 1.65
C VAL A 38 -4.52 -14.89 1.01
N ALA A 39 -4.24 -14.61 -0.27
CA ALA A 39 -3.10 -15.17 -1.00
C ALA A 39 -1.72 -14.57 -0.66
N ALA A 40 -1.63 -13.63 0.29
CA ALA A 40 -0.39 -12.98 0.71
C ALA A 40 -0.20 -13.08 2.24
N GLY A 41 -0.45 -14.25 2.81
CA GLY A 41 -0.24 -14.51 4.25
C GLY A 41 1.19 -14.91 4.55
N ASN A 42 1.76 -14.33 5.62
CA ASN A 42 3.13 -14.58 6.08
C ASN A 42 3.13 -15.11 7.52
N SER A 43 4.16 -15.88 7.88
CA SER A 43 4.36 -16.33 9.26
C SER A 43 4.74 -15.14 10.16
N VAL A 44 4.49 -15.26 11.45
CA VAL A 44 4.93 -14.26 12.45
C VAL A 44 6.46 -14.15 12.47
N ASP A 45 7.17 -15.25 12.20
CA ASP A 45 8.63 -15.26 12.12
C ASP A 45 9.17 -14.47 10.93
N ASP A 46 8.55 -14.57 9.75
CA ASP A 46 8.89 -13.72 8.60
C ASP A 46 8.66 -12.24 8.92
N ILE A 47 7.57 -11.93 9.63
CA ILE A 47 7.24 -10.57 10.05
C ILE A 47 8.28 -10.05 11.05
N ARG A 48 8.69 -10.87 12.03
CA ARG A 48 9.75 -10.53 13.00
C ARG A 48 11.08 -10.26 12.32
N GLN A 49 11.47 -11.09 11.35
CA GLN A 49 12.68 -10.87 10.56
C GLN A 49 12.59 -9.55 9.77
N LEU A 50 11.42 -9.24 9.20
CA LEU A 50 11.21 -7.99 8.50
C LEU A 50 11.30 -6.77 9.44
N CYS A 51 10.73 -6.84 10.65
CA CYS A 51 10.86 -5.80 11.68
C CYS A 51 12.34 -5.58 12.04
N THR A 52 13.08 -6.66 12.30
CA THR A 52 14.52 -6.60 12.62
C THR A 52 15.31 -5.92 11.50
N TYR A 53 14.97 -6.20 10.23
CA TYR A 53 15.64 -5.58 9.09
C TYR A 53 15.27 -4.11 8.92
N ALA A 54 13.98 -3.79 8.95
CA ALA A 54 13.45 -2.44 8.72
C ALA A 54 13.93 -1.45 9.79
N HIS A 55 13.94 -1.87 11.05
CA HIS A 55 14.33 -1.03 12.19
C HIS A 55 15.79 -0.58 12.15
N GLN A 56 16.68 -1.27 11.43
CA GLN A 56 18.05 -0.79 11.19
C GLN A 56 18.07 0.58 10.47
N PHE A 57 17.05 0.86 9.67
CA PHE A 57 16.86 2.12 8.94
C PHE A 57 15.83 3.04 9.60
N ALA A 58 15.39 2.76 10.82
CA ALA A 58 14.23 3.39 11.45
C ALA A 58 12.97 3.34 10.56
N ALA A 59 12.90 2.40 9.62
CA ALA A 59 11.73 2.13 8.81
C ALA A 59 10.75 1.24 9.58
N LYS A 60 9.44 1.38 9.31
CA LYS A 60 8.37 0.75 10.09
C LYS A 60 7.75 -0.44 9.37
N VAL A 61 7.18 -1.36 10.14
CA VAL A 61 6.43 -2.53 9.62
C VAL A 61 5.00 -2.51 10.15
N TYR A 62 4.04 -2.47 9.22
CA TYR A 62 2.62 -2.47 9.53
C TYR A 62 1.97 -3.78 9.11
N VAL A 63 1.14 -4.36 9.96
CA VAL A 63 0.45 -5.62 9.65
C VAL A 63 -1.03 -5.38 9.42
N THR A 64 -1.57 -6.00 8.37
CA THR A 64 -2.99 -5.89 8.06
C THR A 64 -3.80 -6.95 8.79
N VAL A 65 -4.67 -6.52 9.72
CA VAL A 65 -5.76 -7.27 10.35
C VAL A 65 -7.06 -6.55 9.96
N ASN A 66 -7.30 -6.46 8.64
CA ASN A 66 -8.28 -5.56 8.07
C ASN A 66 -9.36 -6.28 7.23
N THR A 67 -9.82 -7.38 7.76
CA THR A 67 -11.04 -8.08 7.33
C THR A 67 -12.09 -8.02 8.43
N ILE A 68 -13.36 -8.26 8.10
CA ILE A 68 -14.38 -8.59 9.09
C ILE A 68 -14.00 -9.92 9.77
N ILE A 69 -14.33 -10.06 11.05
CA ILE A 69 -13.99 -11.20 11.90
C ILE A 69 -15.31 -11.88 12.32
N TYR A 70 -15.39 -13.20 12.31
CA TYR A 70 -16.54 -13.93 12.85
C TYR A 70 -16.36 -14.26 14.32
N ASP A 71 -17.45 -14.58 15.04
CA ASP A 71 -17.40 -14.85 16.48
C ASP A 71 -16.43 -15.99 16.85
N ASP A 72 -16.38 -17.04 16.06
CA ASP A 72 -15.48 -18.19 16.23
C ASP A 72 -14.00 -17.89 15.94
N GLU A 73 -13.69 -16.70 15.41
CA GLU A 73 -12.34 -16.25 15.09
C GLU A 73 -11.78 -15.23 16.10
N LEU A 74 -12.60 -14.74 17.04
CA LEU A 74 -12.21 -13.66 17.97
C LEU A 74 -11.00 -14.03 18.81
N GLU A 75 -10.96 -15.25 19.36
CA GLU A 75 -9.83 -15.72 20.17
C GLU A 75 -8.55 -15.90 19.34
N ALA A 76 -8.65 -16.46 18.14
CA ALA A 76 -7.50 -16.60 17.25
C ALA A 76 -6.97 -15.22 16.79
N THR A 77 -7.86 -14.23 16.66
CA THR A 77 -7.47 -12.84 16.35
C THR A 77 -6.72 -12.24 17.53
N ARG A 78 -7.18 -12.42 18.76
CA ARG A 78 -6.52 -11.93 19.97
C ARG A 78 -5.09 -12.50 20.08
N GLN A 79 -4.94 -13.81 19.93
CA GLN A 79 -3.64 -14.48 19.96
C GLN A 79 -2.68 -13.92 18.89
N LEU A 80 -3.19 -13.71 17.67
CA LEU A 80 -2.40 -13.09 16.60
C LEU A 80 -1.93 -11.67 16.96
N LEU A 81 -2.78 -10.86 17.59
CA LEU A 81 -2.41 -9.50 18.01
C LEU A 81 -1.27 -9.51 19.03
N ASP A 82 -1.31 -10.46 19.99
CA ASP A 82 -0.25 -10.65 20.98
C ASP A 82 1.06 -11.09 20.33
N GLU A 83 1.02 -12.04 19.40
CA GLU A 83 2.19 -12.51 18.64
C GLU A 83 2.82 -11.40 17.79
N LEU A 84 2.01 -10.55 17.14
CA LEU A 84 2.47 -9.43 16.34
C LEU A 84 3.12 -8.34 17.19
N SER A 85 2.56 -8.06 18.39
CA SER A 85 3.18 -7.17 19.37
C SER A 85 4.55 -7.67 19.79
N ALA A 86 4.66 -8.96 20.14
CA ALA A 86 5.92 -9.60 20.51
C ALA A 86 6.93 -9.70 19.35
N ALA A 87 6.47 -9.62 18.10
CA ALA A 87 7.32 -9.59 16.91
C ALA A 87 7.91 -8.20 16.61
N GLY A 88 7.49 -7.14 17.32
CA GLY A 88 7.98 -5.78 17.14
C GLY A 88 7.30 -5.01 16.01
N VAL A 89 6.05 -5.34 15.69
CA VAL A 89 5.25 -4.64 14.68
C VAL A 89 4.91 -3.23 15.16
N ASP A 90 5.10 -2.21 14.31
CA ASP A 90 4.89 -0.81 14.67
C ASP A 90 3.42 -0.39 14.65
N ALA A 91 2.62 -0.95 13.73
CA ALA A 91 1.19 -0.65 13.67
C ALA A 91 0.35 -1.80 13.07
N ILE A 92 -0.93 -1.80 13.41
CA ILE A 92 -1.93 -2.73 12.90
C ILE A 92 -2.99 -1.95 12.14
N LEU A 93 -3.24 -2.33 10.87
CA LEU A 93 -4.35 -1.78 10.08
C LEU A 93 -5.62 -2.57 10.40
N VAL A 94 -6.65 -1.88 10.89
CA VAL A 94 -7.88 -2.47 11.41
C VAL A 94 -9.09 -2.11 10.54
N GLN A 95 -10.01 -3.06 10.36
CA GLN A 95 -11.36 -2.84 9.83
C GLN A 95 -12.41 -3.10 10.89
N ASP A 96 -12.37 -4.26 11.55
CA ASP A 96 -13.38 -4.72 12.50
C ASP A 96 -13.20 -4.07 13.88
N MET A 97 -14.25 -3.42 14.37
CA MET A 97 -14.19 -2.70 15.67
C MET A 97 -14.12 -3.64 16.88
N ALA A 98 -14.30 -4.96 16.72
CA ALA A 98 -14.01 -5.93 17.75
C ALA A 98 -12.55 -5.87 18.21
N VAL A 99 -11.60 -5.53 17.32
CA VAL A 99 -10.18 -5.37 17.65
C VAL A 99 -9.98 -4.29 18.72
N LEU A 100 -10.71 -3.16 18.64
CA LEU A 100 -10.66 -2.12 19.67
C LEU A 100 -11.12 -2.63 21.04
N LYS A 101 -12.14 -3.49 21.06
CA LYS A 101 -12.64 -4.06 22.31
C LYS A 101 -11.63 -5.05 22.92
N MET A 102 -10.98 -5.88 22.08
CA MET A 102 -9.93 -6.80 22.53
C MET A 102 -8.77 -6.09 23.20
N LEU A 103 -8.32 -4.95 22.63
CA LEU A 103 -7.20 -4.18 23.16
C LEU A 103 -7.56 -3.32 24.39
N ARG A 104 -8.85 -2.98 24.60
CA ARG A 104 -9.32 -2.13 25.71
C ARG A 104 -9.60 -2.87 27.02
N ASN A 105 -10.00 -4.13 26.95
CA ASN A 105 -10.54 -4.82 28.13
C ASN A 105 -9.49 -5.31 29.13
N GLY A 106 -8.17 -5.11 28.87
CA GLY A 106 -7.14 -5.60 29.78
C GLY A 106 -7.16 -7.13 29.99
N ASP A 107 -8.00 -7.85 29.23
CA ASP A 107 -8.14 -9.31 29.25
C ASP A 107 -6.95 -10.03 28.59
N CYS A 108 -5.90 -9.30 28.23
CA CYS A 108 -4.58 -9.89 27.99
C CYS A 108 -4.02 -10.33 29.37
N PRO A 109 -3.99 -11.61 29.71
CA PRO A 109 -3.47 -12.07 30.99
C PRO A 109 -2.00 -11.74 31.22
N HIS A 110 -1.33 -11.18 30.22
CA HIS A 110 0.07 -10.71 30.27
C HIS A 110 0.23 -9.19 30.40
N VAL A 111 -0.85 -8.40 30.47
CA VAL A 111 -0.82 -6.94 30.69
C VAL A 111 -1.30 -6.60 32.10
N SER A 112 -1.02 -7.46 33.08
CA SER A 112 -1.35 -7.19 34.49
C SER A 112 -0.38 -6.22 35.19
N SER A 113 0.71 -5.82 34.55
CA SER A 113 1.52 -4.67 34.97
C SER A 113 2.23 -4.07 33.75
N VAL A 114 2.04 -2.77 33.53
CA VAL A 114 2.73 -1.96 32.50
C VAL A 114 4.26 -2.00 32.67
N ALA A 115 4.76 -2.53 33.78
CA ALA A 115 6.19 -2.60 34.14
C ALA A 115 6.93 -3.81 33.53
N ASP A 116 6.24 -4.86 33.10
CA ASP A 116 6.90 -6.11 32.66
C ASP A 116 6.91 -6.33 31.14
N TYR A 117 6.19 -5.48 30.37
CA TYR A 117 6.15 -5.60 28.91
C TYR A 117 7.28 -4.76 28.27
N ARG A 118 8.38 -5.39 27.92
CA ARG A 118 9.44 -4.81 27.08
C ARG A 118 9.08 -4.75 25.59
N GLY A 119 7.81 -4.93 25.22
CA GLY A 119 7.29 -4.83 23.87
C GLY A 119 6.42 -3.58 23.71
N THR A 120 6.65 -2.78 22.67
CA THR A 120 5.79 -1.65 22.30
C THR A 120 4.43 -2.14 21.82
N VAL A 121 3.33 -1.61 22.36
CA VAL A 121 1.99 -1.88 21.82
C VAL A 121 1.89 -1.29 20.41
N PRO A 122 1.54 -2.08 19.37
CA PRO A 122 1.42 -1.55 18.01
C PRO A 122 0.38 -0.43 17.92
N GLN A 123 0.67 0.62 17.14
CA GLN A 123 -0.29 1.68 16.87
C GLN A 123 -1.49 1.15 16.09
N LEU A 124 -2.64 1.81 16.24
CA LEU A 124 -3.85 1.49 15.49
C LEU A 124 -4.02 2.44 14.30
N HIS A 125 -4.05 1.88 13.11
CA HIS A 125 -4.37 2.56 11.88
C HIS A 125 -5.74 2.11 11.34
N ALA A 126 -6.64 3.07 11.07
CA ALA A 126 -7.93 2.75 10.46
C ALA A 126 -7.72 2.41 8.97
N SER A 127 -8.01 1.17 8.59
CA SER A 127 -7.92 0.73 7.21
C SER A 127 -8.89 1.50 6.30
N THR A 128 -8.57 1.66 5.02
CA THR A 128 -9.54 2.16 4.02
C THR A 128 -10.82 1.31 3.95
N GLN A 129 -10.78 0.07 4.45
CA GLN A 129 -11.93 -0.83 4.55
C GLN A 129 -12.98 -0.37 5.57
N THR A 130 -12.69 0.64 6.39
CA THR A 130 -13.66 1.29 7.27
C THR A 130 -14.46 2.42 6.60
N ASP A 131 -14.33 2.60 5.27
CA ASP A 131 -15.03 3.60 4.46
C ASP A 131 -14.75 5.05 4.89
N ASN A 132 -13.51 5.49 4.71
CA ASN A 132 -12.99 6.77 5.21
C ASN A 132 -13.11 7.88 4.16
N ARG A 133 -14.33 8.38 3.93
CA ARG A 133 -14.66 9.35 2.88
C ARG A 133 -15.03 10.74 3.37
N THR A 134 -15.40 10.88 4.64
CA THR A 134 -15.97 12.12 5.15
C THR A 134 -15.24 12.60 6.39
N VAL A 135 -15.32 13.90 6.64
CA VAL A 135 -14.78 14.54 7.84
C VAL A 135 -15.33 13.90 9.11
N GLU A 136 -16.64 13.63 9.16
CA GLU A 136 -17.32 13.03 10.32
C GLU A 136 -16.76 11.64 10.61
N LYS A 137 -16.52 10.84 9.55
CA LYS A 137 -15.93 9.50 9.71
C LYS A 137 -14.52 9.56 10.27
N VAL A 138 -13.68 10.48 9.78
CA VAL A 138 -12.32 10.65 10.26
C VAL A 138 -12.29 11.18 11.69
N LYS A 139 -13.16 12.16 12.04
CA LYS A 139 -13.34 12.64 13.42
C LYS A 139 -13.74 11.52 14.37
N TRP A 140 -14.69 10.69 13.97
CA TRP A 140 -15.15 9.56 14.76
C TRP A 140 -14.02 8.56 15.01
N LEU A 141 -13.26 8.17 13.98
CA LEU A 141 -12.11 7.28 14.09
C LEU A 141 -11.01 7.88 14.99
N ALA A 142 -10.71 9.16 14.83
CA ALA A 142 -9.76 9.87 15.71
C ALA A 142 -10.20 9.83 17.18
N GLY A 143 -11.49 10.06 17.44
CA GLY A 143 -12.09 9.97 18.78
C GLY A 143 -12.03 8.55 19.38
N LEU A 144 -11.90 7.51 18.55
CA LEU A 144 -11.68 6.13 18.98
C LEU A 144 -10.20 5.80 19.27
N GLY A 145 -9.26 6.73 19.05
CA GLY A 145 -7.84 6.57 19.32
C GLY A 145 -7.03 6.03 18.14
N PHE A 146 -7.59 5.98 16.92
CA PHE A 146 -6.79 5.70 15.75
C PHE A 146 -5.77 6.82 15.51
N LYS A 147 -4.49 6.45 15.43
CA LYS A 147 -3.40 7.39 15.20
C LYS A 147 -3.35 7.85 13.74
N ARG A 148 -3.73 6.96 12.81
CA ARG A 148 -3.71 7.19 11.37
C ARG A 148 -5.00 6.69 10.73
N VAL A 149 -5.47 7.41 9.72
CA VAL A 149 -6.63 7.03 8.90
C VAL A 149 -6.22 6.92 7.44
N VAL A 150 -6.46 5.74 6.85
CA VAL A 150 -6.24 5.50 5.41
C VAL A 150 -7.46 5.98 4.64
N LEU A 151 -7.33 7.09 3.93
CA LEU A 151 -8.41 7.73 3.21
C LEU A 151 -8.89 6.90 2.00
N ALA A 152 -10.13 7.13 1.60
CA ALA A 152 -10.67 6.58 0.36
C ALA A 152 -9.92 7.14 -0.86
N ARG A 153 -9.74 6.31 -1.89
CA ARG A 153 -9.01 6.68 -3.12
C ARG A 153 -9.76 7.68 -4.00
N GLU A 154 -11.05 7.82 -3.74
CA GLU A 154 -11.99 8.63 -4.50
C GLU A 154 -11.94 10.12 -4.14
N LEU A 155 -11.23 10.51 -3.08
CA LEU A 155 -11.16 11.88 -2.61
C LEU A 155 -10.34 12.78 -3.54
N SER A 156 -10.78 14.03 -3.69
CA SER A 156 -10.01 15.09 -4.34
C SER A 156 -9.02 15.72 -3.38
N VAL A 157 -8.10 16.55 -3.90
CA VAL A 157 -7.14 17.32 -3.10
C VAL A 157 -7.86 18.21 -2.08
N GLU A 158 -8.94 18.87 -2.52
CA GLU A 158 -9.72 19.76 -1.68
C GLU A 158 -10.43 19.00 -0.54
N GLU A 159 -11.00 17.82 -0.84
CA GLU A 159 -11.64 16.96 0.17
C GLU A 159 -10.62 16.45 1.19
N ILE A 160 -9.38 16.12 0.78
CA ILE A 160 -8.27 15.73 1.69
C ILE A 160 -7.85 16.92 2.56
N ALA A 161 -7.68 18.11 1.97
CA ALA A 161 -7.31 19.32 2.69
C ALA A 161 -8.39 19.72 3.72
N GLU A 162 -9.66 19.59 3.39
CA GLU A 162 -10.78 19.83 4.31
C GLU A 162 -10.75 18.87 5.51
N ILE A 163 -10.52 17.57 5.26
CA ILE A 163 -10.37 16.57 6.33
C ILE A 163 -9.22 16.95 7.24
N HIS A 164 -8.04 17.28 6.68
CA HIS A 164 -6.87 17.68 7.48
C HIS A 164 -7.11 18.93 8.29
N ALA A 165 -7.73 19.95 7.72
CA ALA A 165 -8.04 21.21 8.42
C ALA A 165 -8.98 20.99 9.62
N GLN A 166 -9.90 20.03 9.53
CA GLN A 166 -10.87 19.74 10.59
C GLN A 166 -10.39 18.68 11.61
N VAL A 167 -9.37 17.86 11.25
CA VAL A 167 -8.81 16.80 12.11
C VAL A 167 -7.28 16.81 12.03
N PRO A 168 -6.60 17.90 12.48
CA PRO A 168 -5.18 18.10 12.24
C PRO A 168 -4.28 17.13 13.03
N ASP A 169 -4.77 16.55 14.12
CA ASP A 169 -4.00 15.67 15.02
C ASP A 169 -3.93 14.20 14.53
N VAL A 170 -4.65 13.87 13.46
CA VAL A 170 -4.65 12.52 12.86
C VAL A 170 -3.77 12.49 11.62
N GLU A 171 -2.90 11.50 11.54
CA GLU A 171 -2.12 11.25 10.34
C GLU A 171 -3.02 10.75 9.20
N LEU A 172 -2.90 11.38 8.03
CA LEU A 172 -3.63 10.98 6.83
C LEU A 172 -2.74 10.16 5.90
N GLU A 173 -3.20 8.95 5.58
CA GLU A 173 -2.56 8.07 4.62
C GLU A 173 -3.38 8.02 3.32
N VAL A 174 -2.74 8.27 2.19
CA VAL A 174 -3.38 8.28 0.87
C VAL A 174 -2.74 7.25 -0.06
N PHE A 175 -3.55 6.57 -0.87
CA PHE A 175 -3.02 5.74 -1.94
C PHE A 175 -2.49 6.61 -3.08
N VAL A 176 -1.29 6.29 -3.56
CA VAL A 176 -0.63 7.05 -4.64
C VAL A 176 -0.34 6.23 -5.89
N HIS A 177 -0.35 4.89 -5.81
CA HIS A 177 -0.06 4.03 -6.95
C HIS A 177 -0.77 2.69 -6.88
N GLY A 178 -1.07 2.13 -8.06
CA GLY A 178 -1.49 0.74 -8.25
C GLY A 178 -3.00 0.55 -8.42
N ALA A 179 -3.48 -0.67 -8.21
CA ALA A 179 -4.84 -1.07 -8.56
C ALA A 179 -5.93 -0.32 -7.78
N LEU A 180 -6.96 0.12 -8.52
CA LEU A 180 -8.15 0.74 -7.98
C LEU A 180 -9.29 -0.28 -7.80
N CYS A 181 -10.10 -0.05 -6.78
CA CYS A 181 -11.40 -0.68 -6.59
C CYS A 181 -12.49 0.25 -7.12
N VAL A 182 -13.48 -0.26 -7.85
CA VAL A 182 -14.55 0.57 -8.42
C VAL A 182 -15.58 1.00 -7.36
N SER A 183 -15.85 0.12 -6.40
CA SER A 183 -16.67 0.42 -5.23
C SER A 183 -15.82 1.04 -4.14
N TYR A 184 -16.42 1.88 -3.31
CA TYR A 184 -15.79 2.33 -2.08
C TYR A 184 -15.28 1.13 -1.27
N SER A 185 -14.10 1.29 -0.67
CA SER A 185 -13.48 0.21 0.09
C SER A 185 -14.33 -0.19 1.30
N GLY A 186 -14.52 -1.50 1.53
CA GLY A 186 -15.41 -2.02 2.56
C GLY A 186 -16.89 -2.07 2.17
N GLN A 187 -17.28 -1.47 1.04
CA GLN A 187 -18.67 -1.33 0.58
C GLN A 187 -18.94 -2.12 -0.72
N CYS A 188 -18.32 -3.30 -0.87
CA CYS A 188 -18.51 -4.17 -2.04
C CYS A 188 -18.90 -5.57 -1.64
N TYR A 189 -20.11 -5.98 -1.97
CA TYR A 189 -20.73 -7.28 -1.66
C TYR A 189 -20.96 -8.13 -2.91
N ALA A 190 -20.65 -7.60 -4.12
CA ALA A 190 -20.90 -8.30 -5.38
C ALA A 190 -20.21 -9.66 -5.47
N SER A 191 -18.97 -9.77 -4.97
CA SER A 191 -18.22 -11.03 -4.97
C SER A 191 -18.83 -12.08 -4.02
N GLN A 192 -19.32 -11.64 -2.85
CA GLN A 192 -20.04 -12.51 -1.92
C GLN A 192 -21.37 -12.97 -2.52
N HIS A 193 -22.14 -12.05 -3.09
CA HIS A 193 -23.41 -12.35 -3.75
C HIS A 193 -23.27 -13.34 -4.91
N CYS A 194 -22.31 -13.07 -5.83
CA CYS A 194 -22.18 -13.86 -7.05
C CYS A 194 -21.48 -15.22 -6.86
N PHE A 195 -20.54 -15.32 -5.91
CA PHE A 195 -19.61 -16.45 -5.84
C PHE A 195 -19.38 -16.98 -4.42
N GLY A 196 -20.05 -16.44 -3.40
CA GLY A 196 -19.82 -16.81 -2.00
C GLY A 196 -18.41 -16.47 -1.50
N ARG A 197 -17.73 -15.49 -2.13
CA ARG A 197 -16.35 -15.08 -1.84
C ARG A 197 -16.34 -13.62 -1.39
N SER A 198 -16.25 -13.38 -0.07
CA SER A 198 -16.32 -12.03 0.46
C SER A 198 -15.06 -11.21 0.15
N ALA A 199 -15.26 -10.01 -0.43
CA ALA A 199 -14.21 -9.01 -0.58
C ALA A 199 -13.74 -8.48 0.78
N ASN A 200 -14.66 -8.36 1.75
CA ASN A 200 -14.38 -7.92 3.13
C ASN A 200 -13.64 -8.99 3.95
N ARG A 201 -13.51 -10.21 3.40
CA ARG A 201 -12.75 -11.34 3.94
C ARG A 201 -11.46 -11.63 3.14
N GLY A 202 -11.08 -10.73 2.23
CA GLY A 202 -9.88 -10.89 1.40
C GLY A 202 -10.00 -11.88 0.24
N ALA A 203 -11.20 -12.44 -0.03
CA ALA A 203 -11.44 -13.47 -1.04
C ALA A 203 -12.15 -12.95 -2.30
N CYS A 204 -11.94 -11.67 -2.66
CA CYS A 204 -12.61 -11.01 -3.79
C CYS A 204 -12.45 -11.79 -5.11
N ALA A 205 -13.57 -12.09 -5.79
CA ALA A 205 -13.59 -12.72 -7.12
C ALA A 205 -13.38 -11.72 -8.28
N GLN A 206 -13.21 -10.42 -7.99
CA GLN A 206 -12.99 -9.36 -8.97
C GLN A 206 -14.14 -9.23 -10.00
N VAL A 207 -15.40 -9.25 -9.56
CA VAL A 207 -16.59 -9.08 -10.43
C VAL A 207 -16.47 -7.83 -11.31
N CYS A 208 -15.94 -6.73 -10.79
CA CYS A 208 -15.69 -5.50 -11.54
C CYS A 208 -14.66 -5.63 -12.69
N ARG A 209 -13.96 -6.77 -12.79
CA ARG A 209 -13.00 -7.10 -13.87
C ARG A 209 -13.55 -8.13 -14.87
N MET A 210 -14.86 -8.41 -14.81
CA MET A 210 -15.56 -9.26 -15.77
C MET A 210 -16.14 -8.43 -16.91
N LYS A 211 -16.44 -9.09 -18.02
CA LYS A 211 -17.16 -8.50 -19.14
C LYS A 211 -18.66 -8.40 -18.82
N PHE A 212 -19.26 -7.27 -19.19
CA PHE A 212 -20.67 -7.02 -19.05
C PHE A 212 -21.27 -6.52 -20.38
N ASP A 213 -22.50 -6.89 -20.63
CA ASP A 213 -23.36 -6.12 -21.51
C ASP A 213 -24.02 -5.01 -20.69
N LEU A 214 -24.18 -3.83 -21.28
CA LEU A 214 -25.00 -2.77 -20.71
C LEU A 214 -26.31 -2.70 -21.49
N VAL A 215 -27.41 -2.94 -20.81
CA VAL A 215 -28.74 -2.99 -21.42
C VAL A 215 -29.70 -2.01 -20.76
N ASP A 216 -30.64 -1.45 -21.53
CA ASP A 216 -31.68 -0.57 -21.00
C ASP A 216 -32.93 -1.36 -20.57
N ALA A 217 -33.98 -0.63 -20.08
CA ALA A 217 -35.21 -1.23 -19.59
C ALA A 217 -36.00 -2.01 -20.66
N ASP A 218 -35.85 -1.67 -21.94
CA ASP A 218 -36.49 -2.39 -23.06
C ASP A 218 -35.62 -3.58 -23.53
N GLY A 219 -34.46 -3.82 -22.92
CA GLY A 219 -33.53 -4.87 -23.32
C GLY A 219 -32.59 -4.48 -24.47
N ARG A 220 -32.62 -3.20 -24.90
CA ARG A 220 -31.70 -2.70 -25.92
C ARG A 220 -30.26 -2.71 -25.37
N GLU A 221 -29.36 -3.34 -26.09
CA GLU A 221 -27.94 -3.38 -25.76
C GLU A 221 -27.24 -2.07 -26.16
N LEU A 222 -26.55 -1.44 -25.21
CA LEU A 222 -25.80 -0.20 -25.40
C LEU A 222 -24.29 -0.48 -25.53
N GLU A 223 -23.80 -1.47 -24.79
CA GLU A 223 -22.42 -1.96 -24.84
C GLU A 223 -22.43 -3.49 -24.77
N HIS A 224 -21.60 -4.13 -25.61
CA HIS A 224 -21.51 -5.59 -25.70
C HIS A 224 -20.19 -6.10 -25.13
N GLN A 225 -20.24 -7.00 -24.12
CA GLN A 225 -19.09 -7.75 -23.58
C GLN A 225 -17.85 -6.88 -23.30
N ARG A 226 -18.04 -5.74 -22.59
CA ARG A 226 -16.98 -4.80 -22.24
C ARG A 226 -16.67 -4.83 -20.74
N TYR A 227 -15.43 -4.46 -20.38
CA TYR A 227 -15.00 -4.37 -18.98
C TYR A 227 -15.39 -3.03 -18.34
N LEU A 228 -16.69 -2.75 -18.28
CA LEU A 228 -17.27 -1.44 -17.95
C LEU A 228 -16.91 -0.91 -16.56
N LEU A 229 -16.66 -1.80 -15.62
CA LEU A 229 -16.27 -1.47 -14.24
C LEU A 229 -14.77 -1.60 -13.98
N SER A 230 -13.95 -1.92 -15.00
CA SER A 230 -12.52 -2.18 -14.86
C SER A 230 -11.73 -0.88 -14.91
N LEU A 231 -11.35 -0.33 -13.75
CA LEU A 231 -10.56 0.89 -13.65
C LEU A 231 -9.10 0.69 -14.11
N LYS A 232 -8.48 1.74 -14.65
CA LYS A 232 -7.04 1.90 -14.82
C LYS A 232 -6.34 1.89 -13.47
N ASP A 233 -5.01 1.80 -13.46
CA ASP A 233 -4.24 1.87 -12.22
C ASP A 233 -3.98 3.34 -11.82
N LEU A 234 -4.00 3.60 -10.51
CA LEU A 234 -3.70 4.90 -9.94
C LEU A 234 -2.22 5.26 -10.16
N ASN A 235 -1.95 6.51 -10.51
CA ASN A 235 -0.60 7.06 -10.55
C ASN A 235 -0.62 8.54 -10.16
N GLN A 236 -0.16 8.83 -8.93
CA GLN A 236 -0.06 10.17 -8.36
C GLN A 236 1.42 10.63 -8.24
N SER A 237 2.34 10.01 -8.97
CA SER A 237 3.77 10.33 -8.85
C SER A 237 4.12 11.80 -9.16
N ALA A 238 3.31 12.48 -9.97
CA ALA A 238 3.45 13.90 -10.27
C ALA A 238 2.79 14.82 -9.21
N HIS A 239 1.98 14.29 -8.30
CA HIS A 239 1.10 15.05 -7.39
C HIS A 239 1.43 14.85 -5.91
N LEU A 240 2.60 14.26 -5.57
CA LEU A 240 2.98 14.00 -4.18
C LEU A 240 3.16 15.28 -3.35
N GLU A 241 3.70 16.35 -3.95
CA GLU A 241 3.87 17.65 -3.29
C GLU A 241 2.51 18.25 -2.93
N GLU A 242 1.57 18.25 -3.87
CA GLU A 242 0.21 18.73 -3.70
C GLU A 242 -0.55 17.94 -2.62
N LEU A 243 -0.43 16.61 -2.62
CA LEU A 243 -0.99 15.76 -1.58
C LEU A 243 -0.37 16.01 -0.21
N ALA A 244 0.95 16.24 -0.14
CA ALA A 244 1.64 16.62 1.09
C ALA A 244 1.13 17.98 1.60
N GLU A 245 0.92 18.95 0.72
CA GLU A 245 0.38 20.27 1.08
C GLU A 245 -1.07 20.17 1.58
N ALA A 246 -1.88 19.28 1.00
CA ALA A 246 -3.24 18.98 1.45
C ALA A 246 -3.30 18.25 2.80
N GLY A 247 -2.15 17.88 3.40
CA GLY A 247 -2.08 17.30 4.75
C GLY A 247 -1.75 15.81 4.79
N ALA A 248 -1.59 15.13 3.66
CA ALA A 248 -1.15 13.73 3.65
C ALA A 248 0.29 13.61 4.19
N THR A 249 0.51 12.62 5.06
CA THR A 249 1.81 12.31 5.66
C THR A 249 2.36 10.96 5.23
N SER A 250 1.48 10.04 4.80
CA SER A 250 1.86 8.70 4.34
C SER A 250 1.33 8.44 2.93
N PHE A 251 2.23 8.03 2.03
CA PHE A 251 1.99 7.79 0.61
C PHE A 251 2.06 6.29 0.32
N LYS A 252 0.88 5.67 0.17
CA LYS A 252 0.74 4.22 0.06
C LYS A 252 0.72 3.71 -1.37
N ILE A 253 1.60 2.76 -1.66
CA ILE A 253 1.62 2.00 -2.91
C ILE A 253 0.75 0.74 -2.73
N GLU A 254 -0.25 0.51 -3.60
CA GLU A 254 -1.01 -0.75 -3.65
C GLU A 254 -0.22 -1.81 -4.42
N GLY A 255 -0.19 -3.05 -3.92
CA GLY A 255 0.51 -4.10 -4.64
C GLY A 255 0.91 -5.35 -3.86
N ARG A 256 0.24 -5.75 -2.77
CA ARG A 256 0.58 -6.95 -1.97
C ARG A 256 0.58 -8.28 -2.74
N LEU A 257 0.01 -8.33 -3.94
CA LEU A 257 0.06 -9.51 -4.81
C LEU A 257 1.07 -9.37 -5.95
N LYS A 258 1.86 -8.28 -5.96
CA LYS A 258 2.86 -8.02 -6.99
C LYS A 258 4.19 -8.70 -6.66
N ASP A 259 4.99 -8.89 -7.71
CA ASP A 259 6.34 -9.45 -7.62
C ASP A 259 7.37 -8.42 -7.12
N VAL A 260 8.58 -8.91 -6.87
CA VAL A 260 9.69 -8.10 -6.35
C VAL A 260 10.14 -7.04 -7.36
N SER A 261 10.08 -7.30 -8.66
CA SER A 261 10.45 -6.33 -9.71
C SER A 261 9.53 -5.12 -9.70
N TYR A 262 8.20 -5.34 -9.55
CA TYR A 262 7.24 -4.26 -9.38
C TYR A 262 7.56 -3.41 -8.15
N VAL A 263 7.83 -4.06 -7.01
CA VAL A 263 8.14 -3.35 -5.75
C VAL A 263 9.40 -2.49 -5.92
N LYS A 264 10.51 -3.07 -6.42
CA LYS A 264 11.76 -2.36 -6.65
C LYS A 264 11.57 -1.11 -7.53
N ASN A 265 10.90 -1.28 -8.67
CA ASN A 265 10.69 -0.20 -9.64
C ASN A 265 9.79 0.92 -9.11
N VAL A 266 8.63 0.56 -8.55
CA VAL A 266 7.64 1.55 -8.08
C VAL A 266 8.15 2.28 -6.86
N VAL A 267 8.72 1.57 -5.88
CA VAL A 267 9.26 2.19 -4.66
C VAL A 267 10.41 3.15 -5.00
N ALA A 268 11.36 2.75 -5.86
CA ALA A 268 12.45 3.64 -6.29
C ALA A 268 11.94 4.90 -6.99
N ALA A 269 10.92 4.79 -7.86
CA ALA A 269 10.33 5.94 -8.53
C ALA A 269 9.72 6.95 -7.55
N TYR A 270 8.95 6.47 -6.57
CA TYR A 270 8.31 7.31 -5.57
C TYR A 270 9.29 7.84 -4.53
N SER A 271 10.29 7.05 -4.13
CA SER A 271 11.36 7.47 -3.23
C SER A 271 12.14 8.67 -3.80
N GLN A 272 12.60 8.58 -5.07
CA GLN A 272 13.29 9.68 -5.74
C GLN A 272 12.43 10.94 -5.85
N ARG A 273 11.11 10.80 -6.03
CA ARG A 273 10.18 11.94 -6.06
C ARG A 273 10.06 12.60 -4.69
N LEU A 274 9.92 11.83 -3.62
CA LEU A 274 9.88 12.37 -2.26
C LEU A 274 11.20 13.06 -1.89
N ASP A 275 12.34 12.46 -2.23
CA ASP A 275 13.66 13.06 -1.99
C ASP A 275 13.79 14.41 -2.70
N SER A 276 13.28 14.52 -3.94
CA SER A 276 13.25 15.77 -4.69
C SER A 276 12.37 16.85 -4.05
N ILE A 277 11.22 16.48 -3.49
CA ILE A 277 10.31 17.38 -2.76
C ILE A 277 10.96 17.86 -1.46
N ILE A 278 11.57 16.96 -0.71
CA ILE A 278 12.26 17.27 0.55
C ILE A 278 13.48 18.19 0.29
N ALA A 279 14.26 17.91 -0.74
CA ALA A 279 15.39 18.76 -1.15
C ALA A 279 14.95 20.17 -1.55
N LYS A 280 13.75 20.32 -2.11
CA LYS A 280 13.14 21.62 -2.47
C LYS A 280 12.63 22.38 -1.22
N HIS A 281 12.17 21.66 -0.19
CA HIS A 281 11.58 22.23 1.03
C HIS A 281 12.17 21.61 2.32
N PRO A 282 13.48 21.75 2.55
CA PRO A 282 14.18 21.07 3.66
C PRO A 282 13.80 21.62 5.05
N ASP A 283 13.22 22.80 5.11
CA ASP A 283 12.65 23.42 6.31
C ASP A 283 11.25 22.89 6.66
N LYS A 284 10.53 22.38 5.69
CA LYS A 284 9.14 21.93 5.81
C LYS A 284 9.02 20.42 6.02
N TYR A 285 9.81 19.65 5.29
CA TYR A 285 9.67 18.19 5.19
C TYR A 285 10.96 17.43 5.48
N CYS A 286 10.81 16.22 6.00
CA CYS A 286 11.89 15.23 6.13
C CYS A 286 11.35 13.82 5.87
N ARG A 287 12.27 12.86 5.64
CA ARG A 287 11.91 11.44 5.54
C ARG A 287 11.49 10.89 6.90
N ALA A 288 10.58 9.93 6.91
CA ALA A 288 10.17 9.22 8.12
C ALA A 288 11.16 8.13 8.55
N SER A 289 12.14 7.79 7.72
CA SER A 289 13.18 6.80 7.99
C SER A 289 14.57 7.32 7.68
N LYS A 290 15.61 6.59 8.09
CA LYS A 290 17.03 6.97 7.93
C LYS A 290 17.65 6.36 6.66
N GLY A 291 18.71 7.02 6.16
CA GLY A 291 19.52 6.56 5.05
C GLY A 291 19.01 7.00 3.68
N HIS A 292 19.93 6.98 2.72
CA HIS A 292 19.65 7.28 1.31
C HIS A 292 19.95 6.08 0.43
N CYS A 293 19.27 6.00 -0.71
CA CYS A 293 19.41 4.92 -1.67
C CYS A 293 20.20 5.36 -2.91
N THR A 294 21.12 4.51 -3.34
CA THR A 294 21.75 4.61 -4.66
C THR A 294 21.23 3.51 -5.56
N TYR A 295 20.88 3.85 -6.81
CA TYR A 295 20.24 2.93 -7.73
C TYR A 295 21.15 2.63 -8.92
N THR A 296 21.14 1.38 -9.40
CA THR A 296 21.86 0.96 -10.63
C THR A 296 20.98 1.01 -11.87
N PHE A 297 19.74 1.55 -11.75
CA PHE A 297 18.75 1.64 -12.82
C PHE A 297 17.96 2.95 -12.72
N THR A 298 17.30 3.31 -13.81
CA THR A 298 16.34 4.42 -13.82
C THR A 298 14.93 3.86 -13.72
N PRO A 299 14.16 4.19 -12.67
CA PRO A 299 12.80 3.69 -12.51
C PRO A 299 11.88 4.14 -13.65
N ASN A 300 11.01 3.24 -14.11
CA ASN A 300 10.00 3.54 -15.11
C ASN A 300 8.69 2.79 -14.80
N LEU A 301 7.69 3.54 -14.32
CA LEU A 301 6.40 3.00 -13.90
C LEU A 301 5.64 2.28 -15.03
N LYS A 302 5.90 2.61 -16.31
CA LYS A 302 5.23 1.98 -17.45
C LYS A 302 5.75 0.58 -17.76
N LYS A 303 6.97 0.23 -17.29
CA LYS A 303 7.62 -1.06 -17.59
C LYS A 303 7.18 -2.22 -16.70
N THR A 304 6.48 -1.94 -15.61
CA THR A 304 5.90 -2.94 -14.72
C THR A 304 4.39 -2.97 -14.88
N PHE A 305 3.71 -3.88 -14.19
CA PHE A 305 2.28 -4.10 -14.31
C PHE A 305 1.47 -2.80 -14.24
N ASN A 306 0.74 -2.46 -15.30
CA ASN A 306 -0.28 -1.41 -15.32
C ASN A 306 -1.33 -1.66 -16.40
N ARG A 307 -2.56 -1.14 -16.21
CA ARG A 307 -3.71 -1.16 -17.14
C ARG A 307 -3.90 0.19 -17.86
N GLY A 308 -2.83 0.97 -17.99
CA GLY A 308 -2.89 2.40 -18.19
C GLY A 308 -3.06 3.11 -16.85
N PHE A 309 -2.72 4.41 -16.82
CA PHE A 309 -2.74 5.19 -15.59
C PHE A 309 -3.85 6.25 -15.58
N THR A 310 -4.31 6.56 -14.36
CA THR A 310 -5.26 7.63 -14.07
C THR A 310 -4.89 8.34 -12.77
N THR A 311 -5.21 9.63 -12.66
CA THR A 311 -5.20 10.37 -11.40
C THR A 311 -6.52 10.20 -10.63
N TYR A 312 -7.44 9.42 -11.18
CA TYR A 312 -8.75 9.09 -10.66
C TYR A 312 -9.61 10.35 -10.43
N PHE A 313 -9.93 10.69 -9.19
CA PHE A 313 -10.73 11.88 -8.87
C PHE A 313 -9.93 13.01 -8.22
N LEU A 314 -8.60 12.96 -8.24
CA LEU A 314 -7.76 13.92 -7.54
C LEU A 314 -8.09 15.37 -7.90
N HIS A 315 -8.31 15.67 -9.18
CA HIS A 315 -8.71 16.99 -9.71
C HIS A 315 -10.13 16.97 -10.30
N GLY A 316 -11.01 16.17 -9.70
CA GLY A 316 -12.38 16.04 -10.16
C GLY A 316 -12.62 14.89 -11.14
N ARG A 317 -13.79 14.92 -11.79
CA ARG A 317 -14.24 13.81 -12.65
C ARG A 317 -13.56 13.82 -14.01
N GLN A 318 -13.16 12.63 -14.43
CA GLN A 318 -12.58 12.38 -15.76
C GLN A 318 -13.33 11.20 -16.40
N PRO A 319 -13.64 11.24 -17.71
CA PRO A 319 -14.34 10.13 -18.38
C PRO A 319 -13.43 8.91 -18.58
N ASP A 320 -12.13 9.12 -18.74
CA ASP A 320 -11.13 8.11 -19.13
C ASP A 320 -10.42 7.47 -17.93
N ILE A 321 -11.19 7.09 -16.88
CA ILE A 321 -10.62 6.45 -15.67
C ILE A 321 -10.68 4.92 -15.71
N PHE A 322 -11.29 4.32 -16.72
CA PHE A 322 -11.48 2.86 -16.83
C PHE A 322 -10.83 2.28 -18.08
N SER A 323 -10.65 0.96 -18.08
CA SER A 323 -10.04 0.18 -19.17
C SER A 323 -11.09 -0.80 -19.71
N PRO A 324 -11.89 -0.39 -20.71
CA PRO A 324 -13.03 -1.19 -21.19
C PRO A 324 -12.62 -2.42 -21.99
N ASP A 325 -11.40 -2.47 -22.52
CA ASP A 325 -10.93 -3.53 -23.42
C ASP A 325 -10.19 -4.65 -22.68
N THR A 326 -9.61 -4.37 -21.50
CA THR A 326 -8.84 -5.38 -20.75
C THR A 326 -8.72 -5.11 -19.27
N PRO A 327 -8.81 -6.15 -18.42
CA PRO A 327 -8.45 -6.08 -17.00
C PRO A 327 -6.97 -6.45 -16.76
N LYS A 328 -6.23 -6.85 -17.82
CA LYS A 328 -4.84 -7.31 -17.77
C LYS A 328 -3.86 -6.15 -17.95
N ALA A 329 -2.58 -6.41 -17.66
CA ALA A 329 -1.53 -5.44 -17.90
C ALA A 329 -1.32 -5.19 -19.39
N MET A 330 -1.25 -3.92 -19.76
CA MET A 330 -0.85 -3.47 -21.09
C MET A 330 0.64 -3.09 -21.12
N GLY A 331 1.16 -2.49 -20.06
CA GLY A 331 2.54 -2.01 -20.00
C GLY A 331 2.78 -0.70 -20.76
N GLU A 332 3.97 -0.54 -21.37
CA GLU A 332 4.35 0.67 -22.08
C GLU A 332 3.99 0.62 -23.58
N PHE A 333 3.58 1.75 -24.14
CA PHE A 333 3.47 1.92 -25.59
C PHE A 333 4.84 1.82 -26.24
N VAL A 334 5.00 0.97 -27.28
CA VAL A 334 6.28 0.74 -27.96
C VAL A 334 6.25 1.04 -29.46
N GLY A 335 5.10 1.33 -30.01
CA GLY A 335 4.96 1.72 -31.41
C GLY A 335 3.74 1.15 -32.09
N THR A 336 3.72 1.19 -33.42
CA THR A 336 2.65 0.68 -34.27
C THR A 336 3.22 -0.33 -35.27
N VAL A 337 2.45 -1.36 -35.61
CA VAL A 337 2.80 -2.32 -36.65
C VAL A 337 2.84 -1.61 -38.00
N LYS A 338 3.99 -1.64 -38.71
CA LYS A 338 4.17 -0.97 -39.99
C LYS A 338 4.02 -1.92 -41.16
N GLU A 339 4.76 -3.02 -41.16
CA GLU A 339 4.85 -3.96 -42.26
C GLU A 339 4.78 -5.40 -41.73
N MET A 340 3.98 -6.24 -42.35
CA MET A 340 3.83 -7.65 -42.00
C MET A 340 4.51 -8.53 -43.03
N ARG A 341 5.21 -9.57 -42.57
CA ARG A 341 5.74 -10.68 -43.39
C ARG A 341 5.24 -12.00 -42.84
N ARG A 342 5.61 -13.09 -43.49
CA ARG A 342 5.13 -14.42 -43.10
C ARG A 342 5.53 -14.83 -41.69
N ASP A 343 6.75 -14.48 -41.26
CA ASP A 343 7.38 -14.91 -40.00
C ASP A 343 7.80 -13.74 -39.10
N SER A 344 7.56 -12.49 -39.52
CA SER A 344 8.06 -11.31 -38.86
C SER A 344 7.23 -10.07 -39.23
N PHE A 345 7.42 -9.00 -38.47
CA PHE A 345 6.85 -7.68 -38.77
C PHE A 345 7.78 -6.54 -38.30
N ASN A 346 7.60 -5.37 -38.87
CA ASN A 346 8.32 -4.18 -38.49
C ASN A 346 7.43 -3.28 -37.59
N VAL A 347 8.05 -2.64 -36.57
CA VAL A 347 7.40 -1.69 -35.68
C VAL A 347 7.87 -0.27 -36.03
N ALA A 348 6.93 0.65 -36.20
CA ALA A 348 7.19 2.09 -36.25
C ALA A 348 7.21 2.63 -34.84
N GLY A 349 8.39 2.97 -34.33
CA GLY A 349 8.62 3.48 -32.97
C GLY A 349 10.11 3.61 -32.69
N THR A 350 10.42 4.18 -31.53
CA THR A 350 11.80 4.42 -31.04
C THR A 350 12.21 3.44 -29.93
N ALA A 351 11.31 2.53 -29.51
CA ALA A 351 11.61 1.56 -28.47
C ALA A 351 12.66 0.55 -28.94
N ALA A 352 13.63 0.25 -28.09
CA ALA A 352 14.52 -0.90 -28.29
C ALA A 352 13.80 -2.19 -27.84
N PHE A 353 14.02 -3.29 -28.55
CA PHE A 353 13.42 -4.59 -28.27
C PHE A 353 14.49 -5.63 -27.95
N ALA A 354 14.17 -6.51 -27.03
CA ALA A 354 15.02 -7.64 -26.64
C ALA A 354 14.35 -8.99 -26.95
N ASN A 355 15.20 -10.01 -27.12
CA ASN A 355 14.71 -11.38 -27.20
C ASN A 355 14.02 -11.77 -25.90
N GLY A 356 12.80 -12.27 -26.00
CA GLY A 356 11.99 -12.67 -24.87
C GLY A 356 10.98 -11.60 -24.41
N ASP A 357 10.99 -10.38 -24.96
CA ASP A 357 9.99 -9.35 -24.65
C ASP A 357 8.56 -9.88 -24.83
N GLY A 358 7.67 -9.56 -23.89
CA GLY A 358 6.25 -9.79 -24.01
C GLY A 358 5.56 -8.57 -24.60
N LEU A 359 4.92 -8.74 -25.76
CA LEU A 359 4.15 -7.70 -26.43
C LEU A 359 2.67 -8.04 -26.45
N CYS A 360 1.82 -7.01 -26.49
CA CYS A 360 0.38 -7.18 -26.61
C CYS A 360 -0.25 -6.05 -27.44
N PHE A 361 -1.47 -6.29 -27.91
CA PHE A 361 -2.29 -5.35 -28.67
C PHE A 361 -3.78 -5.63 -28.41
N ILE A 362 -4.63 -4.65 -28.66
CA ILE A 362 -6.09 -4.81 -28.67
C ILE A 362 -6.51 -5.15 -30.09
N ASN A 363 -7.19 -6.27 -30.26
CA ASN A 363 -7.70 -6.72 -31.57
C ASN A 363 -9.01 -5.98 -31.95
N GLN A 364 -9.60 -6.32 -33.09
CA GLN A 364 -10.83 -5.69 -33.60
C GLN A 364 -12.08 -6.04 -32.77
N GLU A 365 -12.05 -7.15 -32.06
CA GLU A 365 -13.09 -7.61 -31.13
C GLU A 365 -12.93 -7.01 -29.71
N HIS A 366 -12.02 -6.02 -29.55
CA HIS A 366 -11.70 -5.40 -28.27
C HIS A 366 -11.13 -6.37 -27.22
N ASP A 367 -10.43 -7.41 -27.65
CA ASP A 367 -9.74 -8.34 -26.77
C ASP A 367 -8.22 -8.10 -26.77
N LEU A 368 -7.60 -8.24 -25.60
CA LEU A 368 -6.16 -8.18 -25.47
C LEU A 368 -5.51 -9.49 -25.92
N GLU A 369 -4.72 -9.44 -26.98
CA GLU A 369 -3.86 -10.52 -27.43
C GLU A 369 -2.40 -10.25 -27.08
N GLY A 370 -1.71 -11.26 -26.55
CA GLY A 370 -0.30 -11.19 -26.20
C GLY A 370 0.53 -12.23 -26.92
N PHE A 371 1.78 -11.90 -27.19
CA PHE A 371 2.76 -12.81 -27.77
C PHE A 371 4.17 -12.51 -27.27
N ARG A 372 5.08 -13.47 -27.46
CA ARG A 372 6.48 -13.36 -27.08
C ARG A 372 7.36 -13.14 -28.30
N VAL A 373 8.30 -12.20 -28.21
CA VAL A 373 9.34 -11.94 -29.20
C VAL A 373 10.42 -13.02 -29.03
N ASN A 374 10.58 -13.89 -30.04
CA ASN A 374 11.64 -14.89 -30.05
C ASN A 374 12.99 -14.24 -30.41
N ARG A 375 12.97 -13.37 -31.44
CA ARG A 375 14.15 -12.65 -31.90
C ARG A 375 13.78 -11.22 -32.30
N ALA A 376 14.60 -10.27 -31.90
CA ALA A 376 14.51 -8.86 -32.29
C ALA A 376 15.76 -8.46 -33.08
N GLU A 377 15.57 -7.83 -34.24
CA GLU A 377 16.61 -7.24 -35.09
C GLU A 377 16.27 -5.76 -35.31
N GLY A 378 16.69 -4.92 -34.38
CA GLY A 378 16.21 -3.55 -34.33
C GLY A 378 14.68 -3.51 -34.17
N ASN A 379 13.99 -2.83 -35.08
CA ASN A 379 12.53 -2.74 -35.10
C ASN A 379 11.83 -3.90 -35.84
N ARG A 380 12.58 -4.88 -36.34
CA ARG A 380 12.04 -6.09 -36.96
C ARG A 380 11.93 -7.19 -35.93
N LEU A 381 10.71 -7.64 -35.68
CA LEU A 381 10.40 -8.61 -34.64
C LEU A 381 9.95 -9.95 -35.23
N PHE A 382 10.48 -11.03 -34.68
CA PHE A 382 10.16 -12.39 -34.98
C PHE A 382 9.49 -13.01 -33.76
N PRO A 383 8.15 -13.08 -33.71
CA PRO A 383 7.45 -13.71 -32.60
C PRO A 383 7.66 -15.23 -32.61
N GLN A 384 7.50 -15.86 -31.44
CA GLN A 384 7.53 -17.31 -31.32
C GLN A 384 6.44 -17.96 -32.18
N GLN A 385 5.27 -17.32 -32.23
CA GLN A 385 4.17 -17.65 -33.11
C GLN A 385 3.53 -16.34 -33.59
N MET A 386 3.36 -16.21 -34.92
CA MET A 386 2.71 -15.03 -35.51
C MET A 386 1.27 -14.88 -35.02
N PRO A 387 0.91 -13.74 -34.37
CA PRO A 387 -0.46 -13.52 -33.92
C PRO A 387 -1.41 -13.43 -35.14
N ARG A 388 -2.52 -14.18 -35.09
CA ARG A 388 -3.47 -14.25 -36.22
C ARG A 388 -4.18 -12.95 -36.53
N ASN A 389 -4.47 -12.19 -35.47
CA ASN A 389 -5.25 -10.94 -35.55
C ASN A 389 -4.37 -9.66 -35.62
N LEU A 390 -3.04 -9.81 -35.65
CA LEU A 390 -2.15 -8.66 -35.82
C LEU A 390 -2.24 -8.10 -37.24
N ARG A 391 -2.36 -6.77 -37.36
CA ARG A 391 -2.49 -6.06 -38.66
C ARG A 391 -1.62 -4.79 -38.68
N PRO A 392 -1.21 -4.31 -39.85
CA PRO A 392 -0.60 -2.99 -40.00
C PRO A 392 -1.50 -1.90 -39.40
N GLY A 393 -0.87 -0.93 -38.74
CA GLY A 393 -1.55 0.19 -38.05
C GLY A 393 -1.95 -0.10 -36.61
N MET A 394 -1.93 -1.35 -36.16
CA MET A 394 -2.26 -1.68 -34.77
C MET A 394 -1.19 -1.19 -33.81
N VAL A 395 -1.64 -0.67 -32.66
CA VAL A 395 -0.81 -0.18 -31.57
C VAL A 395 -0.27 -1.35 -30.75
N LEU A 396 1.03 -1.32 -30.46
CA LEU A 396 1.70 -2.33 -29.65
C LEU A 396 2.11 -1.77 -28.31
N TYR A 397 1.92 -2.60 -27.30
CA TYR A 397 2.38 -2.36 -25.93
C TYR A 397 3.33 -3.47 -25.50
N ARG A 398 4.29 -3.14 -24.62
CA ARG A 398 5.20 -4.10 -23.98
C ARG A 398 4.80 -4.29 -22.53
N ASN A 399 4.25 -5.45 -22.21
CA ASN A 399 3.83 -5.82 -20.86
C ASN A 399 4.87 -6.63 -20.07
N ASN A 400 5.99 -7.00 -20.73
CA ASN A 400 7.16 -7.61 -20.11
C ASN A 400 8.43 -7.16 -20.86
N ASP A 401 9.28 -6.38 -20.20
CA ASP A 401 10.57 -5.90 -20.70
C ASP A 401 11.68 -6.79 -20.11
N MET A 402 12.23 -7.69 -20.94
CA MET A 402 13.21 -8.69 -20.49
C MET A 402 14.54 -8.09 -20.04
N GLU A 403 14.98 -6.98 -20.62
CA GLU A 403 16.20 -6.30 -20.18
C GLU A 403 16.01 -5.64 -18.84
N PHE A 404 14.86 -4.97 -18.68
CA PHE A 404 14.49 -4.33 -17.41
C PHE A 404 14.33 -5.35 -16.28
N GLU A 405 13.67 -6.48 -16.54
CA GLU A 405 13.53 -7.58 -15.58
C GLU A 405 14.89 -8.16 -15.16
N ARG A 406 15.81 -8.39 -16.12
CA ARG A 406 17.17 -8.86 -15.82
C ARG A 406 17.96 -7.87 -14.96
N LEU A 407 17.74 -6.57 -15.16
CA LEU A 407 18.39 -5.51 -14.40
C LEU A 407 17.85 -5.51 -12.97
N LEU A 408 16.54 -5.61 -12.77
CA LEU A 408 15.90 -5.67 -11.46
C LEU A 408 16.15 -7.00 -10.71
N ALA A 409 16.41 -8.10 -11.43
CA ALA A 409 16.76 -9.38 -10.81
C ALA A 409 18.11 -9.35 -10.07
N ARG A 410 18.98 -8.38 -10.39
CA ARG A 410 20.26 -8.16 -9.71
C ARG A 410 20.08 -7.26 -8.49
N GLN A 411 21.17 -6.99 -7.77
CA GLN A 411 21.21 -5.94 -6.76
C GLN A 411 21.04 -4.58 -7.47
N SER A 412 19.86 -4.00 -7.37
CA SER A 412 19.48 -2.80 -8.11
C SER A 412 19.46 -1.54 -7.25
N SER A 413 19.62 -1.68 -5.93
CA SER A 413 19.75 -0.57 -5.00
C SER A 413 20.64 -0.93 -3.82
N VAL A 414 21.26 0.09 -3.22
CA VAL A 414 21.96 0.01 -1.93
C VAL A 414 21.48 1.17 -1.07
N ARG A 415 21.00 0.87 0.14
CA ARG A 415 20.62 1.88 1.13
C ARG A 415 21.67 2.00 2.20
N LYS A 416 22.14 3.23 2.48
CA LYS A 416 23.15 3.53 3.50
C LYS A 416 22.74 4.71 4.36
N ILE A 417 23.10 4.61 5.65
CA ILE A 417 22.94 5.69 6.64
C ILE A 417 24.28 6.40 6.76
N PRO A 418 24.40 7.67 6.34
CA PRO A 418 25.63 8.43 6.51
C PRO A 418 25.86 8.75 7.98
N ILE A 419 27.07 8.49 8.47
CA ILE A 419 27.48 8.79 9.84
C ILE A 419 28.82 9.52 9.85
N THR A 420 28.95 10.50 10.76
CA THR A 420 30.23 11.14 11.07
C THR A 420 30.72 10.61 12.42
N MET A 421 31.92 10.08 12.44
CA MET A 421 32.53 9.50 13.64
C MET A 421 33.49 10.51 14.25
N MET A 422 33.52 10.58 15.59
CA MET A 422 34.50 11.38 16.36
C MET A 422 35.40 10.43 17.15
N LEU A 423 36.69 10.45 16.85
CA LEU A 423 37.72 9.72 17.61
C LEU A 423 38.43 10.68 18.56
N ALA A 424 38.45 10.36 19.85
CA ALA A 424 39.10 11.17 20.86
C ALA A 424 39.93 10.31 21.85
N PRO A 425 41.02 10.85 22.41
CA PRO A 425 41.75 10.18 23.51
C PRO A 425 40.92 10.21 24.78
N THR A 426 41.00 9.17 25.59
CA THR A 426 40.47 9.10 26.96
C THR A 426 41.63 8.89 27.92
N PRO A 427 41.51 9.03 29.26
CA PRO A 427 42.61 8.82 30.18
C PRO A 427 43.31 7.47 30.01
N ASP A 428 42.56 6.40 29.68
CA ASP A 428 43.04 5.03 29.60
C ASP A 428 43.02 4.44 28.19
N GLY A 429 42.86 5.28 27.13
CA GLY A 429 42.77 4.79 25.75
C GLY A 429 42.08 5.71 24.78
N TYR A 430 41.09 5.21 24.01
CA TYR A 430 40.40 5.97 22.97
C TYR A 430 38.91 5.72 22.98
N SER A 431 38.15 6.73 22.57
CA SER A 431 36.71 6.66 22.37
C SER A 431 36.35 6.94 20.92
N LEU A 432 35.34 6.24 20.40
CA LEU A 432 34.69 6.48 19.09
C LEU A 432 33.22 6.80 19.32
N ALA A 433 32.85 8.02 19.06
CA ALA A 433 31.48 8.50 19.20
C ALA A 433 30.86 8.79 17.84
N ALA A 434 29.61 8.39 17.64
CA ALA A 434 28.77 8.80 16.53
C ALA A 434 27.30 8.57 16.90
N GLU A 435 26.37 9.37 16.37
CA GLU A 435 24.91 9.22 16.55
C GLU A 435 24.49 9.03 18.03
N GLY A 436 25.14 9.73 18.97
CA GLY A 436 24.84 9.66 20.40
C GLY A 436 25.38 8.42 21.13
N VAL A 437 26.04 7.49 20.44
CA VAL A 437 26.63 6.27 21.01
C VAL A 437 28.14 6.38 21.05
N THR A 438 28.76 5.94 22.15
CA THR A 438 30.22 5.96 22.34
C THR A 438 30.73 4.57 22.68
N ALA A 439 31.65 4.06 21.87
CA ALA A 439 32.45 2.90 22.18
C ALA A 439 33.83 3.33 22.74
N THR A 440 34.40 2.56 23.63
CA THR A 440 35.70 2.86 24.24
C THR A 440 36.62 1.64 24.21
N ILE A 441 37.91 1.89 24.04
CA ILE A 441 38.92 0.84 24.09
C ILE A 441 40.07 1.28 25.00
N GLN A 442 40.56 0.37 25.83
CA GLN A 442 41.73 0.62 26.68
C GLN A 442 43.03 0.31 25.91
N CYS A 443 43.94 1.26 25.89
CA CYS A 443 45.20 1.15 25.20
C CYS A 443 46.16 2.26 25.68
N GLU A 444 47.44 1.92 25.89
CA GLU A 444 48.46 2.94 26.17
C GLU A 444 48.59 3.93 25.01
N HIS A 445 48.77 5.21 25.38
CA HIS A 445 48.97 6.28 24.41
C HIS A 445 50.42 6.22 23.87
N GLN A 446 50.56 5.86 22.62
CA GLN A 446 51.84 5.87 21.91
C GLN A 446 51.85 7.04 20.90
N GLN A 447 52.87 7.90 21.00
CA GLN A 447 53.07 8.97 20.03
C GLN A 447 53.43 8.38 18.66
N ALA A 448 52.83 8.95 17.60
CA ALA A 448 53.11 8.51 16.25
C ALA A 448 54.38 9.14 15.69
N GLU A 449 55.29 8.33 15.19
CA GLU A 449 56.50 8.81 14.47
C GLU A 449 56.17 9.40 13.07
N LYS A 450 55.07 8.96 12.50
CA LYS A 450 54.55 9.43 11.18
C LYS A 450 53.07 9.76 11.30
N PRO A 451 52.55 10.71 10.51
CA PRO A 451 51.11 11.05 10.53
C PRO A 451 50.25 9.80 10.33
N GLN A 452 49.32 9.54 11.24
CA GLN A 452 48.43 8.36 11.20
C GLN A 452 46.98 8.70 10.74
N ARG A 453 46.66 9.97 10.57
CA ARG A 453 45.31 10.44 10.30
C ARG A 453 44.63 9.70 9.14
N ASP A 454 45.31 9.56 8.01
CA ASP A 454 44.78 8.87 6.83
C ASP A 454 44.55 7.38 7.05
N ASN A 455 45.47 6.73 7.80
CA ASN A 455 45.33 5.33 8.16
C ASN A 455 44.12 5.11 9.09
N ILE A 456 43.96 5.96 10.11
CA ILE A 456 42.83 5.93 11.05
C ILE A 456 41.52 6.10 10.30
N ILE A 457 41.40 7.13 9.48
CA ILE A 457 40.21 7.37 8.63
C ILE A 457 39.91 6.12 7.80
N ARG A 458 40.89 5.60 7.09
CA ARG A 458 40.72 4.41 6.25
C ARG A 458 40.26 3.18 7.01
N GLN A 459 40.71 2.98 8.26
CA GLN A 459 40.34 1.81 9.08
C GLN A 459 38.93 1.96 9.67
N LEU A 460 38.59 3.15 10.16
CA LEU A 460 37.27 3.43 10.73
C LEU A 460 36.18 3.47 9.65
N SER A 461 36.50 3.93 8.42
CA SER A 461 35.55 3.99 7.29
C SER A 461 35.16 2.62 6.70
N LYS A 462 35.78 1.51 7.14
CA LYS A 462 35.47 0.16 6.65
C LYS A 462 34.18 -0.39 7.26
N LEU A 463 33.04 0.18 6.88
CA LEU A 463 31.71 -0.22 7.36
C LEU A 463 31.00 -1.21 6.41
N GLY A 464 31.73 -1.85 5.51
CA GLY A 464 31.16 -2.86 4.60
C GLY A 464 30.42 -3.98 5.37
N GLY A 465 29.27 -4.41 4.85
CA GLY A 465 28.40 -5.40 5.50
C GLY A 465 27.46 -4.82 6.58
N THR A 466 27.52 -3.51 6.86
CA THR A 466 26.62 -2.80 7.76
C THR A 466 25.68 -1.84 6.99
N PRO A 467 24.59 -1.37 7.57
CA PRO A 467 23.73 -0.35 6.96
C PRO A 467 24.38 1.05 6.93
N TYR A 468 25.56 1.23 7.50
CA TYR A 468 26.19 2.54 7.68
C TYR A 468 27.21 2.85 6.60
N GLU A 469 27.41 4.16 6.34
CA GLU A 469 28.44 4.72 5.48
C GLU A 469 29.14 5.86 6.22
N CYS A 470 30.46 5.85 6.27
CA CYS A 470 31.24 6.88 6.94
C CYS A 470 31.34 8.13 6.07
N SER A 471 30.69 9.23 6.50
CA SER A 471 30.77 10.54 5.86
C SER A 471 32.02 11.32 6.27
N GLY A 472 32.60 11.02 7.44
CA GLY A 472 33.81 11.65 7.95
C GLY A 472 34.26 11.06 9.26
N VAL A 473 35.55 11.27 9.56
CA VAL A 473 36.13 10.96 10.88
C VAL A 473 36.78 12.23 11.41
N GLU A 474 36.19 12.75 12.48
CA GLU A 474 36.71 13.91 13.19
C GLU A 474 37.68 13.49 14.31
N MET A 475 38.73 14.25 14.48
CA MET A 475 39.74 14.05 15.51
C MET A 475 40.24 15.41 15.99
N PRO A 476 40.69 15.57 17.24
CA PRO A 476 41.35 16.80 17.71
C PRO A 476 42.50 17.21 16.77
N SER A 477 42.70 18.51 16.62
CA SER A 477 43.73 19.06 15.71
C SER A 477 45.16 18.61 16.08
N ASP A 478 45.41 18.36 17.37
CA ASP A 478 46.66 17.92 17.96
C ASP A 478 46.78 16.37 18.09
N PHE A 479 45.81 15.64 17.51
CA PHE A 479 45.79 14.18 17.58
C PHE A 479 46.98 13.57 16.82
N ASN A 480 47.97 13.13 17.56
CA ASN A 480 49.21 12.52 17.01
C ASN A 480 49.55 11.22 17.73
N TYR A 481 48.62 10.27 17.71
CA TYR A 481 48.81 8.95 18.33
C TYR A 481 48.90 7.84 17.29
N PHE A 482 49.70 6.83 17.58
CA PHE A 482 49.71 5.56 16.88
C PHE A 482 48.70 4.62 17.53
N ILE A 483 47.71 4.16 16.75
CA ILE A 483 46.75 3.15 17.17
C ILE A 483 46.87 1.95 16.22
N PRO A 484 47.12 0.75 16.72
CA PRO A 484 47.15 -0.47 15.90
C PRO A 484 45.86 -0.65 15.12
N SER A 485 45.95 -1.06 13.86
CA SER A 485 44.79 -1.24 12.99
C SER A 485 43.78 -2.28 13.52
N SER A 486 44.22 -3.25 14.31
CA SER A 486 43.36 -4.21 15.01
C SER A 486 42.44 -3.51 16.03
N LEU A 487 43.05 -2.63 16.85
CA LEU A 487 42.29 -1.88 17.87
C LEU A 487 41.29 -0.90 17.26
N LEU A 488 41.65 -0.25 16.13
CA LEU A 488 40.70 0.59 15.36
C LEU A 488 39.53 -0.26 14.81
N ALA A 489 39.81 -1.48 14.35
CA ALA A 489 38.79 -2.39 13.86
C ALA A 489 37.89 -2.90 15.00
N ASP A 490 38.46 -3.15 16.18
CA ASP A 490 37.70 -3.56 17.37
C ASP A 490 36.80 -2.43 17.87
N LEU A 491 37.33 -1.21 17.96
CA LEU A 491 36.59 -0.02 18.37
C LEU A 491 35.41 0.25 17.42
N ARG A 492 35.61 0.14 16.10
CA ARG A 492 34.56 0.25 15.10
C ARG A 492 33.50 -0.85 15.27
N ARG A 493 33.88 -2.12 15.48
CA ARG A 493 32.94 -3.23 15.70
C ARG A 493 32.09 -3.00 16.94
N GLN A 494 32.72 -2.64 18.05
CA GLN A 494 31.99 -2.30 19.28
C GLN A 494 31.00 -1.19 19.07
N TRP A 495 31.38 -0.12 18.35
CA TRP A 495 30.44 0.96 18.06
C TRP A 495 29.24 0.46 17.23
N VAL A 496 29.47 -0.35 16.19
CA VAL A 496 28.41 -0.92 15.34
C VAL A 496 27.46 -1.80 16.18
N GLU A 497 27.98 -2.61 17.08
CA GLU A 497 27.19 -3.46 17.99
C GLU A 497 26.35 -2.62 18.95
N LEU A 498 26.98 -1.66 19.64
CA LEU A 498 26.30 -0.78 20.60
C LEU A 498 25.20 0.07 19.93
N TYR A 499 25.47 0.63 18.75
CA TYR A 499 24.50 1.42 18.02
C TYR A 499 23.36 0.52 17.50
N GLY A 500 23.66 -0.66 16.98
CA GLY A 500 22.66 -1.64 16.55
C GLY A 500 21.74 -2.09 17.68
N ASP A 501 22.24 -2.27 18.87
CA ASP A 501 21.45 -2.58 20.07
C ASP A 501 20.74 -1.34 20.63
N GLY A 502 21.39 -0.18 20.63
CA GLY A 502 20.82 1.10 21.11
C GLY A 502 19.74 1.67 20.19
N SER A 503 19.85 1.52 18.88
CA SER A 503 18.82 1.94 17.94
C SER A 503 17.51 1.16 18.13
N ARG A 504 17.57 -0.05 18.68
CA ARG A 504 16.41 -0.82 19.14
C ARG A 504 15.74 -0.17 20.36
N CYS A 505 16.53 0.47 21.26
CA CYS A 505 16.01 1.12 22.46
C CYS A 505 15.43 2.53 22.22
N GLU A 506 16.00 3.33 21.31
CA GLU A 506 15.47 4.67 21.01
C GLU A 506 14.12 4.66 20.28
N ASN A 507 13.89 3.68 19.41
CA ASN A 507 12.58 3.45 18.80
C ASN A 507 11.51 3.01 19.83
N GLN A 508 11.93 2.44 20.98
CA GLN A 508 11.03 2.10 22.09
C GLN A 508 10.65 3.32 22.93
N ASN A 509 11.55 4.31 23.09
CA ASN A 509 11.30 5.47 23.95
C ASN A 509 10.46 6.60 23.33
N HIS A 510 10.30 6.67 22.01
CA HIS A 510 9.38 7.62 21.37
C HIS A 510 7.91 7.19 21.39
N GLY A 511 7.63 5.90 21.61
CA GLY A 511 6.28 5.36 21.78
C GLY A 511 5.73 5.57 23.20
N ASP A 512 6.57 5.43 24.24
CA ASP A 512 6.12 5.34 25.63
C ASP A 512 5.57 6.65 26.23
N ARG A 513 6.02 7.82 25.77
CA ARG A 513 5.55 9.10 26.32
C ARG A 513 4.19 9.58 25.81
N LEU A 514 3.69 9.01 24.72
CA LEU A 514 2.40 9.41 24.13
C LEU A 514 1.24 8.46 24.50
N PHE A 515 1.53 7.22 24.93
CA PHE A 515 0.49 6.25 25.25
C PHE A 515 -0.03 6.34 26.69
N ASP A 516 0.81 6.74 27.66
CA ASP A 516 0.40 6.91 29.08
C ASP A 516 -0.65 8.01 29.28
N MET A 517 -0.69 9.03 28.41
CA MET A 517 -1.70 10.09 28.51
C MET A 517 -3.06 9.70 27.90
N ASN A 518 -3.11 8.73 26.96
CA ASN A 518 -4.35 8.41 26.25
C ASN A 518 -5.11 7.19 26.79
N LEU A 519 -4.45 6.19 27.36
CA LEU A 519 -5.13 5.00 27.93
C LEU A 519 -6.01 5.38 29.13
N ASN A 520 -5.54 6.24 30.02
CA ASN A 520 -6.34 6.72 31.15
C ASN A 520 -7.49 7.66 30.74
N GLN A 521 -7.33 8.41 29.62
CA GLN A 521 -8.42 9.21 29.06
C GLN A 521 -9.43 8.35 28.27
N ILE A 522 -8.97 7.24 27.68
CA ILE A 522 -9.82 6.30 26.95
C ILE A 522 -10.62 5.41 27.91
N GLN A 523 -10.06 5.03 29.07
CA GLN A 523 -10.76 4.27 30.11
C GLN A 523 -11.90 5.03 30.79
N SER A 524 -11.86 6.36 30.82
CA SER A 524 -12.90 7.20 31.43
C SER A 524 -13.99 7.69 30.47
N LYS A 525 -13.81 7.56 29.17
CA LYS A 525 -14.83 7.90 28.19
C LYS A 525 -15.57 6.61 27.80
N THR A 526 -16.73 6.36 28.43
CA THR A 526 -17.82 5.66 27.74
C THR A 526 -17.81 6.12 26.28
N CYS A 527 -17.89 5.18 25.32
CA CYS A 527 -18.01 5.50 23.89
C CYS A 527 -18.74 6.83 23.74
N PRO A 528 -18.16 7.86 23.07
CA PRO A 528 -18.86 9.12 22.94
C PRO A 528 -20.15 8.83 22.19
N ARG A 529 -21.26 8.60 22.92
CA ARG A 529 -22.62 8.43 22.34
C ARG A 529 -23.05 9.67 21.58
N ASP A 530 -22.27 10.77 21.66
CA ASP A 530 -22.57 12.07 21.08
C ASP A 530 -21.78 12.39 19.79
N SER A 531 -20.70 11.66 19.41
CA SER A 531 -20.18 11.71 18.05
C SER A 531 -20.87 10.62 17.25
N ALA A 532 -21.88 10.99 16.50
CA ALA A 532 -22.71 10.06 15.73
C ALA A 532 -21.84 9.19 14.81
N VAL A 533 -21.94 7.88 14.96
CA VAL A 533 -21.47 6.94 13.93
C VAL A 533 -22.07 7.37 12.60
N PRO A 534 -21.30 7.57 11.52
CA PRO A 534 -21.85 7.96 10.24
C PRO A 534 -23.01 7.03 9.85
N HIS A 535 -24.14 7.63 9.46
CA HIS A 535 -25.34 6.87 9.15
C HIS A 535 -25.20 6.17 7.78
N TYR A 536 -25.60 4.90 7.71
CA TYR A 536 -25.76 4.15 6.48
C TYR A 536 -27.22 3.70 6.31
N ASP A 537 -27.72 3.74 5.08
CA ASP A 537 -29.11 3.37 4.75
C ASP A 537 -29.42 1.90 5.05
N TYR A 538 -28.41 1.03 4.93
CA TYR A 538 -28.57 -0.41 5.17
C TYR A 538 -27.68 -0.88 6.34
N PRO A 539 -28.21 -1.66 7.30
CA PRO A 539 -27.45 -2.12 8.46
C PRO A 539 -26.19 -2.92 8.13
N TYR A 540 -26.17 -3.67 7.03
CA TYR A 540 -25.00 -4.46 6.63
C TYR A 540 -23.82 -3.62 6.14
N LEU A 541 -24.04 -2.36 5.77
CA LEU A 541 -22.95 -1.45 5.35
C LEU A 541 -22.00 -1.07 6.51
N TYR A 542 -22.41 -1.30 7.76
CA TYR A 542 -21.52 -1.17 8.92
C TYR A 542 -20.52 -2.33 9.04
N ASN A 543 -20.69 -3.43 8.29
CA ASN A 543 -19.85 -4.62 8.33
C ASN A 543 -19.72 -5.27 9.74
N ILE A 544 -20.79 -5.25 10.51
CA ILE A 544 -20.83 -5.83 11.87
C ILE A 544 -21.01 -7.34 11.75
N SER A 545 -19.95 -8.12 11.95
CA SER A 545 -19.91 -9.56 11.67
C SER A 545 -19.79 -10.45 12.91
N ASN A 546 -19.68 -9.86 14.11
CA ASN A 546 -19.56 -10.56 15.38
C ASN A 546 -20.23 -9.79 16.51
N HIS A 547 -20.49 -10.47 17.63
CA HIS A 547 -21.15 -9.89 18.80
C HIS A 547 -20.27 -8.86 19.54
N ALA A 548 -18.94 -8.96 19.45
CA ALA A 548 -18.04 -7.96 20.03
C ALA A 548 -18.15 -6.61 19.30
N ALA A 549 -18.19 -6.62 17.95
CA ALA A 549 -18.47 -5.44 17.15
C ALA A 549 -19.92 -4.94 17.34
N ALA A 550 -20.92 -5.86 17.41
CA ALA A 550 -22.30 -5.49 17.69
C ALA A 550 -22.43 -4.72 19.01
N ALA A 551 -21.82 -5.21 20.07
CA ALA A 551 -21.77 -4.53 21.37
C ALA A 551 -21.07 -3.17 21.30
N PHE A 552 -20.00 -3.04 20.48
CA PHE A 552 -19.31 -1.77 20.24
C PHE A 552 -20.23 -0.74 19.60
N TYR A 553 -21.00 -1.12 18.58
CA TYR A 553 -21.96 -0.24 17.89
C TYR A 553 -23.29 -0.06 18.64
N GLY A 554 -23.51 -0.77 19.74
CA GLY A 554 -24.75 -0.71 20.53
C GLY A 554 -25.94 -1.40 19.85
N VAL A 555 -25.70 -2.35 18.94
CA VAL A 555 -26.73 -3.19 18.31
C VAL A 555 -26.75 -4.57 18.95
N LYS A 556 -27.92 -5.24 18.89
CA LYS A 556 -28.09 -6.55 19.55
C LYS A 556 -27.40 -7.68 18.79
N GLU A 557 -27.52 -7.68 17.48
CA GLU A 557 -27.09 -8.77 16.60
C GLU A 557 -26.16 -8.28 15.51
N PRO A 558 -25.22 -9.11 15.04
CA PRO A 558 -24.41 -8.84 13.86
C PRO A 558 -25.28 -8.65 12.61
N THR A 559 -24.91 -7.69 11.76
CA THR A 559 -25.72 -7.30 10.58
C THR A 559 -24.99 -7.46 9.25
N ALA A 560 -23.74 -7.96 9.24
CA ALA A 560 -22.93 -8.05 8.04
C ALA A 560 -23.62 -8.85 6.92
N PHE A 561 -23.42 -8.38 5.67
CA PHE A 561 -24.00 -9.00 4.47
C PHE A 561 -23.65 -10.50 4.36
N GLU A 562 -22.42 -10.85 4.70
CA GLU A 562 -21.89 -12.21 4.65
C GLU A 562 -22.68 -13.20 5.48
N LEU A 563 -23.20 -12.79 6.63
CA LEU A 563 -23.97 -13.62 7.54
C LEU A 563 -25.35 -14.00 6.98
N ASN A 564 -25.85 -13.24 6.02
CA ASN A 564 -27.17 -13.43 5.41
C ASN A 564 -27.12 -14.13 4.05
N THR A 565 -25.97 -14.69 3.67
CA THR A 565 -25.81 -15.37 2.38
C THR A 565 -25.80 -16.90 2.53
N PRO A 566 -26.37 -17.66 1.57
CA PRO A 566 -26.41 -19.13 1.64
C PRO A 566 -25.03 -19.78 1.77
N SER A 567 -23.97 -19.16 1.22
CA SER A 567 -22.61 -19.65 1.30
C SER A 567 -22.04 -19.66 2.72
N PHE A 568 -22.45 -18.71 3.57
CA PHE A 568 -22.06 -18.67 4.99
C PHE A 568 -22.67 -19.83 5.77
N TRP A 569 -23.91 -20.18 5.45
CA TRP A 569 -24.70 -21.19 6.17
C TRP A 569 -24.45 -22.63 5.69
N ARG A 570 -23.66 -22.83 4.64
CA ARG A 570 -23.35 -24.19 4.15
C ARG A 570 -22.71 -25.03 5.27
N GLY A 571 -23.48 -25.99 5.80
CA GLY A 571 -23.09 -26.85 6.92
C GLY A 571 -23.39 -26.31 8.33
N LYS A 572 -24.01 -25.12 8.46
CA LYS A 572 -24.36 -24.48 9.73
C LYS A 572 -25.89 -24.42 10.00
N GLY A 573 -26.72 -25.03 9.15
CA GLY A 573 -28.17 -24.94 9.20
C GLY A 573 -28.80 -24.15 8.07
N GLU A 574 -30.07 -23.76 8.18
CA GLU A 574 -30.75 -22.93 7.18
C GLU A 574 -30.28 -21.47 7.28
N ALA A 575 -29.89 -20.87 6.14
CA ALA A 575 -29.60 -19.45 6.07
C ALA A 575 -30.87 -18.65 6.42
N PRO A 576 -30.79 -17.65 7.31
CA PRO A 576 -31.88 -16.72 7.45
C PRO A 576 -32.12 -16.06 6.08
N LEU A 577 -33.35 -16.08 5.61
CA LEU A 577 -33.75 -15.34 4.41
C LEU A 577 -33.36 -13.87 4.64
N TRP A 578 -32.63 -13.29 3.68
CA TRP A 578 -32.27 -11.86 3.72
C TRP A 578 -33.59 -11.05 3.90
N ARG A 579 -33.85 -10.61 5.12
CA ARG A 579 -35.06 -9.84 5.47
C ARG A 579 -34.79 -8.33 5.36
N GLY A 580 -34.29 -7.89 4.23
CA GLY A 580 -34.35 -6.49 3.83
C GLY A 580 -35.67 -6.28 3.11
N GLN A 581 -36.68 -5.90 3.79
CA GLN A 581 -37.96 -5.26 3.37
C GLN A 581 -38.32 -5.31 1.85
N GLY A 582 -38.16 -6.47 1.18
CA GLY A 582 -38.60 -6.64 -0.22
C GLY A 582 -37.76 -5.94 -1.29
N GLU A 583 -36.71 -5.21 -0.94
CA GLU A 583 -35.84 -4.52 -1.89
C GLU A 583 -34.60 -5.33 -2.24
N ALA A 584 -34.15 -5.25 -3.49
CA ALA A 584 -32.93 -5.87 -3.95
C ALA A 584 -31.70 -5.30 -3.22
N PRO A 585 -30.74 -6.14 -2.74
CA PRO A 585 -29.59 -5.64 -1.98
C PRO A 585 -28.66 -4.77 -2.82
N LEU A 586 -28.19 -3.69 -2.23
CA LEU A 586 -27.12 -2.85 -2.76
C LEU A 586 -25.79 -3.63 -2.68
N LEU A 587 -25.15 -3.87 -3.82
CA LEU A 587 -23.93 -4.67 -3.92
C LEU A 587 -22.66 -3.82 -4.06
N MET A 588 -22.75 -2.66 -4.69
CA MET A 588 -21.61 -1.74 -4.86
C MET A 588 -22.07 -0.28 -4.86
N GLN A 589 -21.31 0.57 -4.25
CA GLN A 589 -21.40 2.03 -4.34
C GLN A 589 -20.14 2.56 -5.04
N CYS A 590 -20.31 3.25 -6.17
CA CYS A 590 -19.23 3.64 -7.05
C CYS A 590 -19.24 5.15 -7.32
N ARG A 591 -18.11 5.84 -7.14
CA ARG A 591 -17.95 7.21 -7.66
C ARG A 591 -17.78 7.19 -9.20
N HIS A 592 -17.25 6.10 -9.77
CA HIS A 592 -17.29 5.82 -11.21
C HIS A 592 -18.74 5.67 -11.65
N CYS A 593 -19.15 6.44 -12.65
CA CYS A 593 -20.52 6.49 -13.15
C CYS A 593 -20.53 6.21 -14.66
N LEU A 594 -21.16 5.12 -15.08
CA LEU A 594 -21.23 4.73 -16.50
C LEU A 594 -21.97 5.79 -17.34
N GLN A 595 -23.01 6.41 -16.81
CA GLN A 595 -23.70 7.49 -17.50
C GLN A 595 -22.75 8.66 -17.82
N TYR A 596 -21.85 9.01 -16.88
CA TYR A 596 -20.84 10.04 -17.13
C TYR A 596 -19.77 9.56 -18.12
N ALA A 597 -19.26 8.35 -17.94
CA ALA A 597 -18.22 7.78 -18.79
C ALA A 597 -18.65 7.63 -20.26
N MET A 598 -19.94 7.40 -20.50
CA MET A 598 -20.54 7.28 -21.84
C MET A 598 -21.00 8.64 -22.43
N GLY A 599 -20.78 9.76 -21.73
CA GLY A 599 -21.13 11.09 -22.22
C GLY A 599 -22.60 11.50 -22.04
N TYR A 600 -23.39 10.77 -21.24
CA TYR A 600 -24.81 11.04 -21.02
C TYR A 600 -25.12 11.78 -19.71
N CYS A 601 -24.13 12.27 -19.00
CA CYS A 601 -24.37 13.01 -17.76
C CYS A 601 -24.65 14.49 -18.03
N VAL A 602 -25.91 14.87 -18.04
CA VAL A 602 -26.37 16.27 -18.29
C VAL A 602 -25.79 17.25 -17.26
N LYS A 603 -25.66 16.84 -15.98
CA LYS A 603 -25.07 17.65 -14.90
C LYS A 603 -23.62 18.10 -15.22
N HIS A 604 -22.88 17.31 -16.00
CA HIS A 604 -21.51 17.59 -16.40
C HIS A 604 -21.35 17.85 -17.91
N GLY A 605 -22.37 18.41 -18.54
CA GLY A 605 -22.33 18.85 -19.94
C GLY A 605 -22.47 17.72 -20.98
N GLY A 606 -22.86 16.52 -20.55
CA GLY A 606 -23.14 15.40 -21.46
C GLY A 606 -24.48 15.53 -22.19
N GLN A 607 -24.69 14.66 -23.16
CA GLN A 607 -25.93 14.60 -23.95
C GLN A 607 -27.08 14.02 -23.12
N LYS A 608 -28.34 14.39 -23.50
CA LYS A 608 -29.51 13.76 -22.91
C LYS A 608 -29.55 12.28 -23.29
N PRO A 609 -29.80 11.36 -22.34
CA PRO A 609 -29.86 9.92 -22.62
C PRO A 609 -30.92 9.58 -23.67
N THR A 610 -30.59 8.70 -24.60
CA THR A 610 -31.50 8.16 -25.62
C THR A 610 -32.05 6.78 -25.26
N TYR A 611 -31.60 6.23 -24.12
CA TYR A 611 -32.01 4.93 -23.58
C TYR A 611 -33.06 5.11 -22.47
N LYS A 612 -33.75 4.01 -22.12
CA LYS A 612 -34.74 3.98 -21.05
C LYS A 612 -34.14 3.47 -19.75
N TYR A 613 -34.50 4.12 -18.64
CA TYR A 613 -34.16 3.67 -17.28
C TYR A 613 -35.11 2.59 -16.78
N PRO A 614 -34.65 1.69 -15.86
CA PRO A 614 -33.28 1.58 -15.36
C PRO A 614 -32.33 0.94 -16.38
N LEU A 615 -31.01 1.18 -16.22
CA LEU A 615 -29.97 0.44 -16.89
C LEU A 615 -29.59 -0.80 -16.09
N PHE A 616 -29.09 -1.81 -16.79
CA PHE A 616 -28.63 -3.06 -16.18
C PHE A 616 -27.27 -3.45 -16.73
N LEU A 617 -26.43 -3.95 -15.84
CA LEU A 617 -25.25 -4.75 -16.20
C LEU A 617 -25.66 -6.21 -16.26
N ARG A 618 -25.34 -6.90 -17.36
CA ARG A 618 -25.62 -8.32 -17.55
C ARG A 618 -24.30 -9.10 -17.76
N LEU A 619 -24.07 -10.11 -16.93
CA LEU A 619 -22.96 -11.06 -17.13
C LEU A 619 -23.27 -12.07 -18.23
N GLY A 620 -22.24 -12.72 -18.78
CA GLY A 620 -22.39 -13.75 -19.81
C GLY A 620 -23.18 -14.99 -19.37
N ASP A 621 -23.34 -15.22 -18.06
CA ASP A 621 -24.17 -16.29 -17.49
C ASP A 621 -25.63 -15.88 -17.24
N GLY A 622 -26.02 -14.69 -17.64
CA GLY A 622 -27.38 -14.16 -17.58
C GLY A 622 -27.71 -13.39 -16.29
N ARG A 623 -26.84 -13.39 -15.27
CA ARG A 623 -27.07 -12.57 -14.05
C ARG A 623 -27.13 -11.10 -14.40
N ARG A 624 -28.11 -10.40 -13.85
CA ARG A 624 -28.35 -8.97 -14.08
C ARG A 624 -28.17 -8.19 -12.80
N PHE A 625 -27.76 -6.93 -12.92
CA PHE A 625 -27.58 -5.98 -11.84
C PHE A 625 -28.18 -4.65 -12.24
N ARG A 626 -29.14 -4.17 -11.47
CA ARG A 626 -29.80 -2.88 -11.72
C ARG A 626 -28.86 -1.74 -11.34
N LEU A 627 -28.76 -0.73 -12.20
CA LEU A 627 -28.04 0.49 -11.95
C LEU A 627 -28.98 1.61 -11.52
N GLU A 628 -28.57 2.32 -10.46
CA GLU A 628 -29.21 3.54 -10.00
C GLU A 628 -28.18 4.66 -9.95
N PHE A 629 -28.55 5.83 -10.47
CA PHE A 629 -27.67 6.98 -10.56
C PHE A 629 -28.11 8.05 -9.56
N ASP A 630 -27.43 8.13 -8.40
CA ASP A 630 -27.60 9.22 -7.46
C ASP A 630 -26.84 10.45 -7.96
N CYS A 631 -27.53 11.25 -8.80
CA CYS A 631 -26.95 12.44 -9.40
C CYS A 631 -26.70 13.56 -8.38
N LYS A 632 -27.34 13.53 -7.20
CA LYS A 632 -27.09 14.49 -6.12
C LYS A 632 -25.69 14.31 -5.56
N HIS A 633 -25.30 13.07 -5.23
CA HIS A 633 -24.00 12.74 -4.67
C HIS A 633 -22.99 12.29 -5.74
N CYS A 634 -23.38 12.33 -7.04
CA CYS A 634 -22.54 11.87 -8.14
C CYS A 634 -22.04 10.42 -7.94
N GLN A 635 -22.93 9.52 -7.58
CA GLN A 635 -22.66 8.12 -7.25
C GLN A 635 -23.50 7.20 -8.15
N MET A 636 -22.96 6.06 -8.50
CA MET A 636 -23.67 4.96 -9.16
C MET A 636 -23.77 3.79 -8.17
N ASN A 637 -24.97 3.35 -7.93
CA ASN A 637 -25.30 2.20 -7.08
C ASN A 637 -25.61 0.99 -7.95
N VAL A 638 -25.11 -0.18 -7.58
CA VAL A 638 -25.32 -1.46 -8.26
C VAL A 638 -26.09 -2.38 -7.34
N TYR A 639 -27.30 -2.75 -7.73
CA TYR A 639 -28.19 -3.63 -6.97
C TYR A 639 -28.24 -5.03 -7.61
N ALA A 640 -28.44 -6.06 -6.79
CA ALA A 640 -28.84 -7.38 -7.30
C ALA A 640 -30.22 -7.29 -8.00
N GLU A 641 -30.51 -8.23 -8.91
CA GLU A 641 -31.82 -8.37 -9.53
C GLU A 641 -32.35 -9.80 -9.39
#